data_2e9d766c77873dbf0df2fb30fb5d0b73
#
_entry.id   2e9d766c77873dbf0df2fb30fb5d0b73
#
_cell.length_a   1.000
_cell.length_b   1.000
_cell.length_c   1.000
_cell.angle_alpha   90.00
_cell.angle_beta   90.00
_cell.angle_gamma   90.00
#
_symmetry.space_group_name_H-M   'P 1'
#
loop_
_entity.id
_entity.type
_entity.pdbx_description
1 polymer ?
#
loop_
_entity_poly.entity_id
_entity_poly.type
_entity_poly.pdbx_seq_one_letter_code
_entity_poly.pdbx_strand_id
1 'polypeptide(L)'
;MLEKDNTIEVLGARVHNLKNIDISIPREKLVVITGLSGSGKSSLAFDTIYAEGQRRYVETFSAYARQFLGGLERPDVDKIDGLSPVIAIEQKTTSKSPRSTVGTITEIYDFLRLLYARGADAYSYNTGEKMVSYSDDQIKDLIMEDFNGKRINILAPIIRARKGHYAELFQQITKQGFLKVRVNGEVQDLVSGMKLDRYKTHDIEIVVDRMLIENTEDNQKRLAESINTAMHHGENVLMILDQDSNEVRYFSRNLMCPTTGISYQNPEPNLFSFNSPKGACPHCNGLGTVHEINIKKIIPNPKLSIKSGGFAPLGEYKSSWIFKQLEVIGEKFGFKITDAIEKIPEEAMNMILHGGKDKFTVNSKDLGVTRDYKIDFEGISHFIKNQYDESASTTIKRWAKDFMDEVNCPVCHGSRLKKESQFFRVNGKNITELCDMDISDLTTWFKDLNSHLSDKQLLIASEVVKEIKDRLNFLMNVGLNYLALSRSSKSLSGGEAQRIRLATQIGSQLVGVLYILDEPSIGLHQRDNEKLIHSLEQLRDIGNSVIVVEHDKDMIERADYVIDIGPKAGKYGGEIISIGTPAETLKSNTITAQYLNGTMKLEIPKERRKGNGKFLKLTGATGNNLKNVSIELPLGQLICVTGVSGSGKSTLINETLYPILNAYYFNGVKKPQPYKKIEGLEHIDKVIDIDQSPIGRTPRSNPATYTEVFTEIRNLFTMTSESMIRGYKAGRFSFNVKGGRCETCEGSGVRTIEMNFLPDVYVECETCQGKRFNRETLEIRYKGKSISDVLNMTVDEAVPFFEMIPKIYRKVKTIQDVGLGYITLGQQSTTLSGGEAQRIKLAGELSKKDTGNTFYILDEPTTGLHFEDIRVLMDVINKLVDKGNTILVIEHNMDVIKLADYIIDIGPEGGKGGGQLIAKGTPEEVAKNKKSYTAKFLKKELEA
;
A
#
# COMPACT_ATOMS: atom_id res chain seq x y z
N MET A 1 45.67 -11.81 4.39
CA MET A 1 45.16 -12.37 3.12
C MET A 1 44.04 -13.30 3.48
N LEU A 2 42.80 -12.95 3.12
CA LEU A 2 41.67 -13.87 3.25
C LEU A 2 41.87 -15.00 2.24
N GLU A 3 41.60 -16.24 2.62
CA GLU A 3 41.68 -17.38 1.70
C GLU A 3 40.74 -17.15 0.52
N LYS A 4 41.22 -17.34 -0.73
CA LYS A 4 40.47 -17.04 -1.95
C LYS A 4 39.08 -17.70 -2.06
N ASP A 5 38.86 -18.79 -1.36
CA ASP A 5 37.61 -19.54 -1.36
C ASP A 5 36.51 -18.94 -0.47
N ASN A 6 36.83 -17.92 0.35
CA ASN A 6 35.87 -17.30 1.29
C ASN A 6 35.59 -15.82 1.02
N THR A 7 35.76 -15.37 -0.23
CA THR A 7 35.53 -13.98 -0.64
C THR A 7 34.70 -13.89 -1.93
N ILE A 8 33.95 -12.81 -2.05
CA ILE A 8 33.36 -12.37 -3.32
C ILE A 8 34.36 -11.37 -3.90
N GLU A 9 34.96 -11.69 -5.05
CA GLU A 9 35.91 -10.83 -5.74
C GLU A 9 35.21 -10.10 -6.89
N VAL A 10 35.19 -8.78 -6.85
CA VAL A 10 34.68 -7.89 -7.89
C VAL A 10 35.90 -7.19 -8.52
N LEU A 11 36.10 -7.35 -9.80
CA LEU A 11 37.23 -6.78 -10.55
C LEU A 11 36.71 -5.86 -11.65
N GLY A 12 37.17 -4.62 -11.68
CA GLY A 12 36.92 -3.67 -12.75
C GLY A 12 35.50 -3.17 -12.83
N ALA A 13 34.82 -2.91 -11.71
CA ALA A 13 33.45 -2.38 -11.70
C ALA A 13 33.41 -0.91 -12.15
N ARG A 14 32.62 -0.63 -13.21
CA ARG A 14 32.51 0.68 -13.86
C ARG A 14 31.06 1.15 -14.05
N VAL A 15 30.11 0.47 -13.41
CA VAL A 15 28.69 0.81 -13.52
C VAL A 15 28.42 2.22 -12.97
N HIS A 16 27.73 3.05 -13.74
CA HIS A 16 27.38 4.45 -13.40
C HIS A 16 28.61 5.30 -13.09
N ASN A 17 28.78 5.69 -11.81
CA ASN A 17 29.88 6.54 -11.37
C ASN A 17 31.07 5.77 -10.78
N LEU A 18 31.07 4.45 -10.78
CA LEU A 18 32.16 3.64 -10.25
C LEU A 18 33.41 3.78 -11.12
N LYS A 19 34.56 3.97 -10.48
CA LYS A 19 35.84 4.25 -11.13
C LYS A 19 36.74 3.01 -11.19
N ASN A 20 36.31 1.99 -11.94
CA ASN A 20 37.11 0.77 -12.14
C ASN A 20 37.52 0.12 -10.80
N ILE A 21 36.50 -0.17 -9.95
CA ILE A 21 36.74 -0.67 -8.59
C ILE A 21 37.13 -2.15 -8.62
N ASP A 22 38.21 -2.47 -7.87
CA ASP A 22 38.58 -3.82 -7.49
C ASP A 22 38.36 -3.99 -5.99
N ILE A 23 37.60 -5.03 -5.59
CA ILE A 23 37.26 -5.27 -4.18
C ILE A 23 37.05 -6.75 -3.88
N SER A 24 37.55 -7.17 -2.70
CA SER A 24 37.31 -8.50 -2.12
C SER A 24 36.41 -8.35 -0.89
N ILE A 25 35.21 -8.93 -0.96
CA ILE A 25 34.18 -8.85 0.10
C ILE A 25 34.15 -10.22 0.82
N PRO A 26 34.29 -10.28 2.15
CA PRO A 26 34.26 -11.54 2.87
C PRO A 26 32.85 -12.16 2.85
N ARG A 27 32.79 -13.48 2.68
CA ARG A 27 31.54 -14.25 2.75
C ARG A 27 31.20 -14.60 4.21
N GLU A 28 29.95 -14.97 4.45
CA GLU A 28 29.41 -15.33 5.79
C GLU A 28 29.64 -14.22 6.83
N LYS A 29 29.58 -12.98 6.40
CA LYS A 29 29.78 -11.78 7.19
C LYS A 29 28.64 -10.78 6.98
N LEU A 30 28.41 -9.93 7.98
CA LEU A 30 27.59 -8.73 7.85
C LEU A 30 28.50 -7.60 7.35
N VAL A 31 28.36 -7.26 6.07
CA VAL A 31 29.12 -6.22 5.40
C VAL A 31 28.28 -4.98 5.21
N VAL A 32 28.74 -3.83 5.68
CA VAL A 32 28.06 -2.56 5.47
C VAL A 32 28.79 -1.72 4.43
N ILE A 33 28.05 -1.31 3.37
CA ILE A 33 28.52 -0.37 2.37
C ILE A 33 27.97 1.02 2.73
N THR A 34 28.84 1.97 3.04
CA THR A 34 28.51 3.32 3.45
C THR A 34 29.19 4.39 2.58
N GLY A 35 28.94 5.68 2.84
CA GLY A 35 29.48 6.82 2.10
C GLY A 35 28.39 7.84 1.75
N LEU A 36 28.76 8.99 1.19
CA LEU A 36 27.84 10.08 0.85
C LEU A 36 26.71 9.65 -0.08
N SER A 37 25.56 10.33 -0.04
CA SER A 37 24.48 10.11 -1.01
C SER A 37 24.98 10.36 -2.43
N GLY A 38 24.71 9.41 -3.37
CA GLY A 38 25.23 9.48 -4.73
C GLY A 38 26.71 9.13 -4.89
N SER A 39 27.39 8.56 -3.88
CA SER A 39 28.80 8.15 -3.99
C SER A 39 29.02 6.86 -4.81
N GLY A 40 27.97 6.06 -5.08
CA GLY A 40 28.07 4.82 -5.86
C GLY A 40 27.78 3.54 -5.07
N LYS A 41 27.29 3.63 -3.83
CA LYS A 41 26.95 2.48 -2.98
C LYS A 41 25.98 1.51 -3.64
N SER A 42 24.84 2.03 -4.08
CA SER A 42 23.81 1.21 -4.75
C SER A 42 24.30 0.69 -6.10
N SER A 43 25.15 1.45 -6.81
CA SER A 43 25.78 1.00 -8.05
C SER A 43 26.67 -0.22 -7.83
N LEU A 44 27.42 -0.28 -6.72
CA LEU A 44 28.21 -1.47 -6.39
C LEU A 44 27.31 -2.63 -5.92
N ALA A 45 26.41 -2.38 -4.95
CA ALA A 45 25.62 -3.43 -4.32
C ALA A 45 24.54 -4.02 -5.26
N PHE A 46 23.74 -3.15 -5.89
CA PHE A 46 22.58 -3.57 -6.69
C PHE A 46 22.88 -3.64 -8.17
N ASP A 47 23.43 -2.58 -8.76
CA ASP A 47 23.62 -2.52 -10.21
C ASP A 47 24.84 -3.33 -10.69
N THR A 48 25.73 -3.76 -9.78
CA THR A 48 26.87 -4.62 -10.09
C THR A 48 26.71 -6.02 -9.50
N ILE A 49 26.75 -6.18 -8.16
CA ILE A 49 26.81 -7.51 -7.52
C ILE A 49 25.48 -8.25 -7.68
N TYR A 50 24.35 -7.60 -7.33
CA TYR A 50 23.03 -8.21 -7.47
C TYR A 50 22.68 -8.47 -8.93
N ALA A 51 22.90 -7.50 -9.82
CA ALA A 51 22.58 -7.63 -11.23
C ALA A 51 23.30 -8.81 -11.88
N GLU A 52 24.60 -9.00 -11.59
CA GLU A 52 25.37 -10.15 -12.09
C GLU A 52 24.90 -11.47 -11.48
N GLY A 53 24.61 -11.50 -10.18
CA GLY A 53 24.06 -12.68 -9.52
C GLY A 53 22.71 -13.11 -10.10
N GLN A 54 21.80 -12.16 -10.32
CA GLN A 54 20.52 -12.38 -10.96
C GLN A 54 20.67 -12.85 -12.41
N ARG A 55 21.58 -12.24 -13.19
CA ARG A 55 21.87 -12.64 -14.55
C ARG A 55 22.31 -14.09 -14.61
N ARG A 56 23.28 -14.50 -13.78
CA ARG A 56 23.75 -15.90 -13.70
C ARG A 56 22.64 -16.86 -13.31
N TYR A 57 21.77 -16.49 -12.39
CA TYR A 57 20.62 -17.31 -11.99
C TYR A 57 19.65 -17.51 -13.16
N VAL A 58 19.30 -16.44 -13.89
CA VAL A 58 18.43 -16.50 -15.07
C VAL A 58 19.06 -17.35 -16.20
N GLU A 59 20.38 -17.33 -16.36
CA GLU A 59 21.07 -18.16 -17.34
C GLU A 59 20.92 -19.66 -17.08
N THR A 60 20.63 -20.09 -15.85
CA THR A 60 20.35 -21.50 -15.53
C THR A 60 19.00 -21.99 -16.05
N PHE A 61 18.09 -21.07 -16.41
CA PHE A 61 16.78 -21.44 -16.93
C PHE A 61 16.81 -21.94 -18.37
N SER A 62 15.79 -22.68 -18.77
CA SER A 62 15.61 -23.12 -20.16
C SER A 62 15.53 -21.91 -21.12
N ALA A 63 15.94 -22.13 -22.39
CA ALA A 63 15.86 -21.07 -23.41
C ALA A 63 14.44 -20.47 -23.55
N TYR A 64 13.42 -21.32 -23.39
CA TYR A 64 12.02 -20.89 -23.39
C TYR A 64 11.70 -19.94 -22.24
N ALA A 65 12.07 -20.28 -21.00
CA ALA A 65 11.86 -19.43 -19.83
C ALA A 65 12.62 -18.09 -19.93
N ARG A 66 13.85 -18.11 -20.45
CA ARG A 66 14.67 -16.90 -20.69
C ARG A 66 14.02 -15.93 -21.69
N GLN A 67 13.31 -16.45 -22.70
CA GLN A 67 12.60 -15.61 -23.68
C GLN A 67 11.47 -14.79 -23.05
N PHE A 68 10.81 -15.31 -21.99
CA PHE A 68 9.78 -14.58 -21.25
C PHE A 68 10.34 -13.62 -20.21
N LEU A 69 11.51 -13.93 -19.63
CA LEU A 69 12.15 -13.11 -18.59
C LEU A 69 12.94 -11.93 -19.16
N GLY A 70 13.16 -11.90 -20.48
CA GLY A 70 14.04 -10.93 -21.13
C GLY A 70 15.52 -11.23 -20.89
N GLY A 71 16.37 -10.78 -21.80
CA GLY A 71 17.83 -10.83 -21.61
C GLY A 71 18.28 -9.78 -20.60
N LEU A 72 18.81 -10.18 -19.47
CA LEU A 72 19.45 -9.27 -18.53
C LEU A 72 20.81 -8.86 -19.12
N GLU A 73 21.04 -7.55 -19.26
CA GLU A 73 22.33 -7.03 -19.68
C GLU A 73 23.39 -7.33 -18.60
N ARG A 74 24.60 -7.66 -19.04
CA ARG A 74 25.72 -7.83 -18.14
C ARG A 74 26.15 -6.47 -17.60
N PRO A 75 26.30 -6.29 -16.27
CA PRO A 75 26.83 -5.06 -15.73
C PRO A 75 28.27 -4.80 -16.27
N ASP A 76 28.67 -3.54 -16.34
CA ASP A 76 30.00 -3.14 -16.77
C ASP A 76 31.03 -3.46 -15.67
N VAL A 77 31.49 -4.70 -15.69
CA VAL A 77 32.45 -5.30 -14.77
C VAL A 77 33.32 -6.32 -15.50
N ASP A 78 34.60 -6.37 -15.20
CA ASP A 78 35.49 -7.31 -15.84
C ASP A 78 35.16 -8.74 -15.37
N LYS A 79 35.11 -8.95 -14.04
CA LYS A 79 34.84 -10.27 -13.46
C LYS A 79 34.26 -10.18 -12.07
N ILE A 80 33.35 -11.11 -11.71
CA ILE A 80 32.92 -11.34 -10.34
C ILE A 80 33.04 -12.83 -10.04
N ASP A 81 33.80 -13.19 -9.02
CA ASP A 81 33.95 -14.56 -8.53
C ASP A 81 33.33 -14.72 -7.12
N GLY A 82 33.06 -15.96 -6.71
CA GLY A 82 32.58 -16.30 -5.36
C GLY A 82 31.12 -15.93 -5.07
N LEU A 83 30.29 -15.56 -6.09
CA LEU A 83 28.89 -15.25 -5.89
C LEU A 83 28.08 -16.49 -5.50
N SER A 84 27.38 -16.40 -4.38
CA SER A 84 26.27 -17.29 -3.99
C SER A 84 24.97 -16.87 -4.70
N PRO A 85 23.89 -17.67 -4.65
CA PRO A 85 22.55 -17.19 -5.03
C PRO A 85 22.22 -15.89 -4.31
N VAL A 86 21.73 -14.89 -5.04
CA VAL A 86 21.56 -13.53 -4.52
C VAL A 86 20.08 -13.19 -4.34
N ILE A 87 19.73 -12.64 -3.18
CA ILE A 87 18.39 -12.13 -2.88
C ILE A 87 18.50 -10.66 -2.50
N ALA A 88 17.83 -9.79 -3.26
CA ALA A 88 17.75 -8.37 -2.95
C ALA A 88 16.47 -8.02 -2.19
N ILE A 89 16.60 -7.19 -1.16
CA ILE A 89 15.49 -6.66 -0.39
C ILE A 89 15.51 -5.12 -0.51
N GLU A 90 14.93 -4.64 -1.62
CA GLU A 90 14.85 -3.22 -1.94
C GLU A 90 13.64 -2.55 -1.29
N GLN A 91 13.73 -1.24 -1.10
CA GLN A 91 12.66 -0.41 -0.55
C GLN A 91 11.48 -0.18 -1.54
N LYS A 92 11.77 -0.09 -2.84
CA LYS A 92 10.82 0.41 -3.86
C LYS A 92 9.73 -0.57 -4.30
N THR A 93 9.77 -1.84 -3.94
CA THR A 93 8.88 -2.87 -4.48
C THR A 93 7.69 -3.18 -3.57
N THR A 94 6.79 -2.23 -3.33
CA THR A 94 5.50 -2.54 -2.71
C THR A 94 4.55 -3.10 -3.77
N SER A 95 3.95 -4.27 -3.51
CA SER A 95 2.91 -4.81 -4.37
C SER A 95 1.74 -3.84 -4.45
N LYS A 96 1.41 -3.39 -5.66
CA LYS A 96 0.24 -2.52 -5.91
C LYS A 96 -1.08 -3.31 -5.97
N SER A 97 -1.03 -4.62 -5.80
CA SER A 97 -2.22 -5.47 -5.82
C SER A 97 -3.17 -5.13 -4.66
N PRO A 98 -4.45 -4.84 -4.91
CA PRO A 98 -5.41 -4.56 -3.85
C PRO A 98 -5.75 -5.79 -3.00
N ARG A 99 -5.35 -6.98 -3.45
CA ARG A 99 -5.60 -8.26 -2.75
C ARG A 99 -4.42 -8.69 -1.87
N SER A 100 -3.27 -8.02 -1.98
CA SER A 100 -2.09 -8.34 -1.19
C SER A 100 -2.22 -7.75 0.21
N THR A 101 -2.02 -8.58 1.24
CA THR A 101 -2.03 -8.19 2.66
C THR A 101 -0.77 -8.66 3.36
N VAL A 102 -0.51 -8.17 4.57
CA VAL A 102 0.60 -8.66 5.40
C VAL A 102 0.52 -10.19 5.52
N GLY A 103 -0.67 -10.74 5.84
CA GLY A 103 -0.86 -12.17 6.01
C GLY A 103 -0.55 -12.99 4.75
N THR A 104 -0.85 -12.46 3.54
CA THR A 104 -0.56 -13.17 2.28
C THR A 104 0.90 -13.06 1.87
N ILE A 105 1.58 -11.95 2.17
CA ILE A 105 3.01 -11.78 1.86
C ILE A 105 3.87 -12.67 2.77
N THR A 106 3.47 -12.82 4.03
CA THR A 106 4.17 -13.64 5.02
C THR A 106 3.78 -15.12 4.98
N GLU A 107 2.87 -15.50 4.09
CA GLU A 107 2.29 -16.85 3.98
C GLU A 107 1.49 -17.30 5.23
N ILE A 108 1.44 -16.50 6.29
CA ILE A 108 0.71 -16.84 7.52
C ILE A 108 -0.77 -17.09 7.22
N TYR A 109 -1.35 -16.33 6.28
CA TYR A 109 -2.75 -16.50 5.88
C TYR A 109 -3.01 -17.85 5.23
N ASP A 110 -2.05 -18.42 4.51
CA ASP A 110 -2.18 -19.74 3.89
C ASP A 110 -2.19 -20.85 4.95
N PHE A 111 -1.35 -20.71 5.98
CA PHE A 111 -1.39 -21.63 7.14
C PHE A 111 -2.68 -21.44 7.97
N LEU A 112 -3.17 -20.22 8.14
CA LEU A 112 -4.45 -19.97 8.79
C LEU A 112 -5.61 -20.66 8.04
N ARG A 113 -5.66 -20.54 6.71
CA ARG A 113 -6.68 -21.21 5.90
C ARG A 113 -6.64 -22.73 6.09
N LEU A 114 -5.45 -23.32 6.17
CA LEU A 114 -5.27 -24.74 6.42
C LEU A 114 -5.73 -25.12 7.83
N LEU A 115 -5.38 -24.33 8.84
CA LEU A 115 -5.83 -24.51 10.22
C LEU A 115 -7.36 -24.52 10.31
N TYR A 116 -8.01 -23.51 9.69
CA TYR A 116 -9.47 -23.41 9.70
C TYR A 116 -10.16 -24.52 8.92
N ALA A 117 -9.61 -24.95 7.81
CA ALA A 117 -10.16 -26.07 7.03
C ALA A 117 -10.09 -27.42 7.76
N ARG A 118 -9.13 -27.59 8.67
CA ARG A 118 -8.89 -28.89 9.33
C ARG A 118 -9.28 -28.92 10.80
N GLY A 119 -9.21 -27.79 11.51
CA GLY A 119 -9.35 -27.73 12.96
C GLY A 119 -10.47 -26.82 13.46
N ALA A 120 -11.18 -26.09 12.61
CA ALA A 120 -12.24 -25.18 13.07
C ALA A 120 -13.57 -25.90 13.31
N ASP A 121 -14.28 -25.47 14.33
CA ASP A 121 -15.68 -25.81 14.55
C ASP A 121 -16.58 -24.90 13.71
N ALA A 122 -17.60 -25.47 13.05
CA ALA A 122 -18.57 -24.71 12.27
C ALA A 122 -19.80 -24.34 13.11
N TYR A 123 -20.32 -23.13 12.90
CA TYR A 123 -21.51 -22.61 13.57
C TYR A 123 -22.54 -22.13 12.54
N SER A 124 -23.81 -22.27 12.84
CA SER A 124 -24.90 -21.76 11.99
C SER A 124 -24.95 -20.23 12.01
N TYR A 125 -24.98 -19.59 10.84
CA TYR A 125 -25.08 -18.13 10.75
C TYR A 125 -26.47 -17.59 11.16
N ASN A 126 -27.49 -18.46 11.31
CA ASN A 126 -28.83 -18.08 11.71
C ASN A 126 -29.06 -18.23 13.20
N THR A 127 -28.62 -19.35 13.78
CA THR A 127 -28.92 -19.70 15.18
C THR A 127 -27.70 -19.55 16.10
N GLY A 128 -26.49 -19.53 15.55
CA GLY A 128 -25.26 -19.57 16.34
C GLY A 128 -24.92 -20.95 16.93
N GLU A 129 -25.74 -21.98 16.65
CA GLU A 129 -25.51 -23.35 17.13
C GLU A 129 -24.33 -24.00 16.41
N LYS A 130 -23.62 -24.87 17.13
CA LYS A 130 -22.55 -25.68 16.56
C LYS A 130 -23.13 -26.68 15.55
N MET A 131 -22.57 -26.69 14.36
CA MET A 131 -22.93 -27.59 13.30
C MET A 131 -22.38 -28.99 13.55
N VAL A 132 -23.14 -29.99 13.16
CA VAL A 132 -22.79 -31.42 13.31
C VAL A 132 -22.83 -32.11 11.96
N SER A 133 -21.99 -33.13 11.81
CA SER A 133 -22.03 -34.08 10.71
C SER A 133 -22.05 -35.49 11.30
N TYR A 134 -22.80 -36.37 10.70
CA TYR A 134 -22.97 -37.72 11.21
C TYR A 134 -22.50 -38.73 10.15
N SER A 135 -21.93 -39.86 10.60
CA SER A 135 -21.75 -41.02 9.74
C SER A 135 -23.07 -41.77 9.61
N ASP A 136 -23.21 -42.63 8.60
CA ASP A 136 -24.44 -43.38 8.38
C ASP A 136 -24.80 -44.27 9.58
N ASP A 137 -23.81 -44.88 10.23
CA ASP A 137 -24.02 -45.66 11.44
C ASP A 137 -24.53 -44.79 12.59
N GLN A 138 -23.95 -43.63 12.80
CA GLN A 138 -24.41 -42.66 13.80
C GLN A 138 -25.84 -42.18 13.51
N ILE A 139 -26.18 -41.94 12.24
CA ILE A 139 -27.55 -41.55 11.85
C ILE A 139 -28.52 -42.68 12.14
N LYS A 140 -28.17 -43.92 11.78
CA LYS A 140 -28.97 -45.08 12.06
C LYS A 140 -29.23 -45.27 13.56
N ASP A 141 -28.15 -45.20 14.37
CA ASP A 141 -28.24 -45.38 15.83
C ASP A 141 -29.08 -44.27 16.48
N LEU A 142 -28.91 -43.02 16.08
CA LEU A 142 -29.71 -41.88 16.57
C LEU A 142 -31.18 -41.98 16.17
N ILE A 143 -31.49 -42.45 14.94
CA ILE A 143 -32.88 -42.69 14.53
C ILE A 143 -33.51 -43.82 15.33
N MET A 144 -32.75 -44.89 15.54
CA MET A 144 -33.20 -46.03 16.35
C MET A 144 -33.47 -45.68 17.81
N GLU A 145 -32.66 -44.75 18.39
CA GLU A 145 -32.81 -44.32 19.77
C GLU A 145 -33.97 -43.32 19.93
N ASP A 146 -34.03 -42.26 19.11
CA ASP A 146 -34.94 -41.13 19.26
C ASP A 146 -36.36 -41.42 18.77
N PHE A 147 -36.50 -42.33 17.80
CA PHE A 147 -37.80 -42.68 17.18
C PHE A 147 -38.26 -44.10 17.43
N ASN A 148 -37.71 -44.80 18.40
CA ASN A 148 -38.13 -46.17 18.75
C ASN A 148 -39.62 -46.23 19.08
N GLY A 149 -40.35 -47.16 18.44
CA GLY A 149 -41.78 -47.29 18.58
C GLY A 149 -42.64 -46.30 17.82
N LYS A 150 -42.01 -45.34 17.07
CA LYS A 150 -42.72 -44.31 16.32
C LYS A 150 -42.78 -44.61 14.82
N ARG A 151 -43.85 -44.10 14.19
CA ARG A 151 -44.01 -44.14 12.72
C ARG A 151 -43.33 -42.91 12.11
N ILE A 152 -42.37 -43.12 11.23
CA ILE A 152 -41.62 -42.06 10.59
C ILE A 152 -41.76 -42.09 9.07
N ASN A 153 -41.60 -40.92 8.47
CA ASN A 153 -41.29 -40.78 7.05
C ASN A 153 -39.83 -40.39 6.90
N ILE A 154 -39.10 -41.11 6.05
CA ILE A 154 -37.72 -40.77 5.66
C ILE A 154 -37.82 -39.95 4.39
N LEU A 155 -37.35 -38.73 4.44
CA LEU A 155 -37.50 -37.71 3.39
C LEU A 155 -36.16 -37.29 2.86
N ALA A 156 -36.07 -37.06 1.53
CA ALA A 156 -34.91 -36.49 0.87
C ALA A 156 -35.25 -35.06 0.39
N PRO A 157 -34.69 -34.00 1.00
CA PRO A 157 -34.99 -32.64 0.59
C PRO A 157 -34.24 -32.30 -0.73
N ILE A 158 -35.00 -31.86 -1.77
CA ILE A 158 -34.47 -31.57 -3.09
C ILE A 158 -34.53 -30.10 -3.39
N ILE A 159 -35.62 -29.45 -3.00
CA ILE A 159 -35.80 -27.98 -3.20
C ILE A 159 -36.06 -27.35 -1.85
N ARG A 160 -35.33 -26.26 -1.57
CA ARG A 160 -35.48 -25.47 -0.34
C ARG A 160 -35.63 -23.99 -0.69
N ALA A 161 -36.74 -23.40 -0.29
CA ALA A 161 -37.06 -21.96 -0.42
C ALA A 161 -36.75 -21.39 -1.83
N ARG A 162 -37.10 -22.10 -2.91
CA ARG A 162 -36.88 -21.64 -4.29
C ARG A 162 -38.20 -21.48 -5.05
N LYS A 163 -38.24 -20.43 -5.89
CA LYS A 163 -39.36 -20.18 -6.81
C LYS A 163 -39.28 -21.10 -8.03
N GLY A 164 -40.41 -21.63 -8.51
CA GLY A 164 -40.46 -22.46 -9.69
C GLY A 164 -41.73 -23.26 -9.79
N HIS A 165 -42.12 -23.76 -10.98
CA HIS A 165 -43.29 -24.60 -11.17
C HIS A 165 -43.02 -26.09 -11.02
N TYR A 166 -41.79 -26.55 -11.13
CA TYR A 166 -41.28 -27.90 -10.83
C TYR A 166 -41.94 -29.08 -11.55
N ALA A 167 -42.66 -28.86 -12.65
CA ALA A 167 -43.37 -29.92 -13.36
C ALA A 167 -42.41 -31.02 -13.89
N GLU A 168 -41.27 -30.66 -14.45
CA GLU A 168 -40.23 -31.56 -14.93
C GLU A 168 -39.60 -32.39 -13.80
N LEU A 169 -39.34 -31.71 -12.65
CA LEU A 169 -38.80 -32.36 -11.46
C LEU A 169 -39.74 -33.46 -10.97
N PHE A 170 -41.06 -33.20 -10.85
CA PHE A 170 -42.02 -34.20 -10.42
C PHE A 170 -42.11 -35.41 -11.38
N GLN A 171 -42.01 -35.16 -12.71
CA GLN A 171 -41.91 -36.23 -13.70
C GLN A 171 -40.63 -37.06 -13.54
N GLN A 172 -39.51 -36.46 -13.23
CA GLN A 172 -38.25 -37.18 -12.98
C GLN A 172 -38.36 -38.06 -11.73
N ILE A 173 -38.89 -37.52 -10.63
CA ILE A 173 -39.09 -38.24 -9.37
C ILE A 173 -40.02 -39.46 -9.59
N THR A 174 -41.11 -39.26 -10.34
CA THR A 174 -42.02 -40.37 -10.69
C THR A 174 -41.33 -41.45 -11.51
N LYS A 175 -40.50 -41.07 -12.48
CA LYS A 175 -39.70 -42.02 -13.29
C LYS A 175 -38.70 -42.83 -12.46
N GLN A 176 -38.18 -42.24 -11.36
CA GLN A 176 -37.31 -42.92 -10.39
C GLN A 176 -38.03 -43.89 -9.44
N GLY A 177 -39.36 -43.97 -9.54
CA GLY A 177 -40.19 -44.94 -8.78
C GLY A 177 -40.74 -44.38 -7.48
N PHE A 178 -40.58 -43.13 -7.15
CA PHE A 178 -41.19 -42.57 -5.94
C PHE A 178 -42.64 -42.18 -6.18
N LEU A 179 -43.48 -42.43 -5.18
CA LEU A 179 -44.90 -42.24 -5.26
C LEU A 179 -45.43 -40.99 -4.54
N LYS A 180 -44.66 -40.47 -3.60
CA LYS A 180 -45.09 -39.38 -2.74
C LYS A 180 -43.99 -38.35 -2.56
N VAL A 181 -44.43 -37.09 -2.41
CA VAL A 181 -43.58 -35.95 -2.06
C VAL A 181 -44.22 -35.17 -0.93
N ARG A 182 -43.38 -34.49 -0.16
CA ARG A 182 -43.85 -33.48 0.78
C ARG A 182 -43.58 -32.10 0.14
N VAL A 183 -44.61 -31.29 0.00
CA VAL A 183 -44.55 -29.94 -0.59
C VAL A 183 -45.04 -28.92 0.42
N ASN A 184 -44.22 -27.98 0.76
CA ASN A 184 -44.52 -26.90 1.72
C ASN A 184 -45.05 -27.42 3.07
N GLY A 185 -44.58 -28.58 3.51
CA GLY A 185 -44.99 -29.21 4.78
C GLY A 185 -46.05 -30.26 4.66
N GLU A 186 -46.70 -30.42 3.52
CA GLU A 186 -47.80 -31.40 3.33
C GLU A 186 -47.35 -32.56 2.45
N VAL A 187 -47.58 -33.79 2.92
CA VAL A 187 -47.31 -35.02 2.16
C VAL A 187 -48.45 -35.31 1.21
N GLN A 188 -48.15 -35.43 -0.06
CA GLN A 188 -49.12 -35.65 -1.14
C GLN A 188 -48.62 -36.67 -2.18
N ASP A 189 -49.57 -37.28 -2.89
CA ASP A 189 -49.25 -38.23 -3.95
C ASP A 189 -48.77 -37.53 -5.22
N LEU A 190 -47.76 -38.08 -5.87
CA LEU A 190 -47.30 -37.64 -7.18
C LEU A 190 -48.31 -37.97 -8.25
N VAL A 191 -48.95 -36.96 -8.83
CA VAL A 191 -49.93 -37.14 -9.93
C VAL A 191 -49.35 -36.63 -11.24
N SER A 192 -49.78 -37.22 -12.35
CA SER A 192 -49.34 -36.80 -13.68
C SER A 192 -49.77 -35.39 -13.96
N GLY A 193 -48.80 -34.52 -14.38
CA GLY A 193 -49.05 -33.11 -14.64
C GLY A 193 -48.99 -32.19 -13.41
N MET A 194 -48.54 -32.70 -12.27
CA MET A 194 -48.32 -31.88 -11.05
C MET A 194 -47.38 -30.70 -11.30
N LYS A 195 -47.78 -29.50 -10.88
CA LYS A 195 -47.04 -28.29 -10.99
C LYS A 195 -47.37 -27.32 -9.85
N LEU A 196 -46.43 -26.52 -9.45
CA LEU A 196 -46.58 -25.52 -8.39
C LEU A 196 -46.64 -24.09 -8.93
N ASP A 197 -47.04 -23.15 -8.08
CA ASP A 197 -47.07 -21.72 -8.42
C ASP A 197 -45.65 -21.18 -8.69
N ARG A 198 -45.38 -20.72 -9.89
CA ARG A 198 -44.06 -20.23 -10.34
C ARG A 198 -43.51 -19.07 -9.51
N TYR A 199 -44.39 -18.26 -8.93
CA TYR A 199 -44.01 -17.01 -8.25
C TYR A 199 -43.83 -17.17 -6.74
N LYS A 200 -44.26 -18.29 -6.17
CA LYS A 200 -44.11 -18.64 -4.76
C LYS A 200 -42.81 -19.44 -4.51
N THR A 201 -42.28 -19.29 -3.31
CA THR A 201 -41.18 -20.13 -2.83
C THR A 201 -41.74 -21.48 -2.36
N HIS A 202 -41.04 -22.54 -2.68
CA HIS A 202 -41.45 -23.89 -2.34
C HIS A 202 -40.31 -24.67 -1.70
N ASP A 203 -40.70 -25.56 -0.78
CA ASP A 203 -39.89 -26.64 -0.24
C ASP A 203 -40.44 -27.96 -0.77
N ILE A 204 -39.57 -28.83 -1.30
CA ILE A 204 -39.97 -30.10 -1.88
C ILE A 204 -39.03 -31.19 -1.37
N GLU A 205 -39.62 -32.22 -0.71
CA GLU A 205 -38.89 -33.40 -0.24
C GLU A 205 -39.51 -34.67 -0.86
N ILE A 206 -38.65 -35.60 -1.30
CA ILE A 206 -39.10 -36.95 -1.71
C ILE A 206 -39.41 -37.79 -0.47
N VAL A 207 -40.52 -38.45 -0.44
CA VAL A 207 -40.79 -39.47 0.57
C VAL A 207 -40.13 -40.77 0.11
N VAL A 208 -38.99 -41.10 0.72
CA VAL A 208 -38.21 -42.29 0.37
C VAL A 208 -38.78 -43.55 0.96
N ASP A 209 -39.10 -43.49 2.25
CA ASP A 209 -39.70 -44.65 2.93
C ASP A 209 -40.65 -44.22 4.08
N ARG A 210 -41.54 -45.12 4.47
CA ARG A 210 -42.43 -44.98 5.61
C ARG A 210 -42.33 -46.21 6.45
N MET A 211 -41.89 -46.10 7.67
CA MET A 211 -41.70 -47.31 8.52
C MET A 211 -41.96 -47.02 10.00
N LEU A 212 -42.30 -48.07 10.71
CA LEU A 212 -42.32 -48.10 12.18
C LEU A 212 -40.89 -48.49 12.62
N ILE A 213 -40.30 -47.70 13.51
CA ILE A 213 -38.96 -48.00 14.03
C ILE A 213 -39.07 -49.02 15.16
N GLU A 214 -38.49 -50.21 14.91
CA GLU A 214 -38.41 -51.30 15.88
C GLU A 214 -37.02 -51.91 15.90
N ASN A 215 -36.54 -52.34 17.05
CA ASN A 215 -35.17 -52.84 17.20
C ASN A 215 -35.08 -54.32 16.74
N THR A 216 -35.31 -54.55 15.45
CA THR A 216 -35.14 -55.84 14.78
C THR A 216 -34.10 -55.80 13.70
N GLU A 217 -33.42 -56.92 13.39
CA GLU A 217 -32.40 -56.94 12.34
C GLU A 217 -32.94 -56.52 10.97
N ASP A 218 -34.11 -56.91 10.60
CA ASP A 218 -34.75 -56.58 9.33
C ASP A 218 -35.08 -55.07 9.24
N ASN A 219 -35.57 -54.51 10.34
CA ASN A 219 -35.86 -53.08 10.43
C ASN A 219 -34.56 -52.21 10.32
N GLN A 220 -33.50 -52.69 10.99
CA GLN A 220 -32.19 -52.00 10.90
C GLN A 220 -31.61 -52.04 9.48
N LYS A 221 -31.71 -53.16 8.76
CA LYS A 221 -31.27 -53.28 7.36
C LYS A 221 -32.07 -52.34 6.45
N ARG A 222 -33.41 -52.38 6.55
CA ARG A 222 -34.30 -51.52 5.78
C ARG A 222 -34.03 -50.04 6.05
N LEU A 223 -33.84 -49.70 7.32
CA LEU A 223 -33.49 -48.31 7.70
C LEU A 223 -32.18 -47.85 7.05
N ALA A 224 -31.14 -48.70 7.07
CA ALA A 224 -29.86 -48.36 6.46
C ALA A 224 -29.94 -48.15 4.92
N GLU A 225 -30.75 -49.01 4.23
CA GLU A 225 -31.01 -48.87 2.79
C GLU A 225 -31.79 -47.57 2.49
N SER A 226 -32.79 -47.23 3.31
CA SER A 226 -33.61 -46.04 3.17
C SER A 226 -32.80 -44.76 3.46
N ILE A 227 -31.90 -44.79 4.47
CA ILE A 227 -30.95 -43.73 4.76
C ILE A 227 -30.05 -43.46 3.55
N ASN A 228 -29.48 -44.54 2.98
CA ASN A 228 -28.58 -44.41 1.83
C ASN A 228 -29.28 -43.82 0.61
N THR A 229 -30.51 -44.25 0.34
CA THR A 229 -31.37 -43.75 -0.74
C THR A 229 -31.71 -42.25 -0.50
N ALA A 230 -32.12 -41.92 0.71
CA ALA A 230 -32.46 -40.54 1.08
C ALA A 230 -31.22 -39.60 0.96
N MET A 231 -30.05 -40.05 1.42
CA MET A 231 -28.78 -39.29 1.31
C MET A 231 -28.36 -39.09 -0.13
N HIS A 232 -28.57 -40.08 -0.99
CA HIS A 232 -28.25 -39.96 -2.42
C HIS A 232 -29.09 -38.87 -3.10
N HIS A 233 -30.41 -38.88 -2.89
CA HIS A 233 -31.33 -37.93 -3.51
C HIS A 233 -31.32 -36.54 -2.84
N GLY A 234 -31.07 -36.49 -1.53
CA GLY A 234 -31.01 -35.24 -0.75
C GLY A 234 -29.64 -34.58 -0.67
N GLU A 235 -28.68 -34.94 -1.57
CA GLU A 235 -27.33 -34.40 -1.59
C GLU A 235 -26.61 -34.44 -0.22
N ASN A 236 -26.60 -35.66 0.39
CA ASN A 236 -26.06 -35.94 1.73
C ASN A 236 -26.88 -35.37 2.90
N VAL A 237 -28.12 -34.98 2.68
CA VAL A 237 -29.04 -34.54 3.72
C VAL A 237 -30.29 -35.42 3.68
N LEU A 238 -30.70 -35.85 4.84
CA LEU A 238 -32.01 -36.50 5.01
C LEU A 238 -32.82 -35.80 6.11
N MET A 239 -34.13 -35.98 6.06
CA MET A 239 -35.08 -35.43 7.01
C MET A 239 -35.99 -36.57 7.50
N ILE A 240 -36.12 -36.68 8.79
CA ILE A 240 -37.08 -37.57 9.44
C ILE A 240 -38.30 -36.78 9.89
N LEU A 241 -39.47 -37.23 9.51
CA LEU A 241 -40.73 -36.64 9.93
C LEU A 241 -41.46 -37.68 10.79
N ASP A 242 -41.68 -37.39 12.03
CA ASP A 242 -42.55 -38.16 12.94
C ASP A 242 -44.00 -37.95 12.48
N GLN A 243 -44.72 -39.06 12.16
CA GLN A 243 -46.09 -38.95 11.63
C GLN A 243 -47.13 -38.56 12.70
N ASP A 244 -46.84 -38.79 13.97
CA ASP A 244 -47.78 -38.56 15.07
C ASP A 244 -47.62 -37.14 15.63
N SER A 245 -46.40 -36.67 15.82
CA SER A 245 -46.10 -35.30 16.33
C SER A 245 -45.95 -34.27 15.24
N ASN A 246 -45.77 -34.68 14.00
CA ASN A 246 -45.40 -33.83 12.85
C ASN A 246 -44.08 -33.07 13.06
N GLU A 247 -43.26 -33.50 14.00
CA GLU A 247 -41.93 -32.95 14.24
C GLU A 247 -40.93 -33.42 13.18
N VAL A 248 -40.02 -32.50 12.83
CA VAL A 248 -39.03 -32.74 11.79
C VAL A 248 -37.62 -32.67 12.40
N ARG A 249 -36.80 -33.68 12.08
CA ARG A 249 -35.38 -33.68 12.43
C ARG A 249 -34.53 -33.95 11.21
N TYR A 250 -33.47 -33.18 11.11
CA TYR A 250 -32.52 -33.26 9.99
C TYR A 250 -31.28 -34.04 10.38
N PHE A 251 -30.73 -34.81 9.43
CA PHE A 251 -29.44 -35.47 9.53
C PHE A 251 -28.65 -35.24 8.26
N SER A 252 -27.32 -35.13 8.37
CA SER A 252 -26.47 -34.85 7.22
C SER A 252 -25.10 -35.48 7.40
N ARG A 253 -24.53 -35.93 6.29
CA ARG A 253 -23.10 -36.26 6.18
C ARG A 253 -22.25 -35.01 6.10
N ASN A 254 -22.84 -33.88 5.69
CA ASN A 254 -22.20 -32.55 5.67
C ASN A 254 -22.45 -31.84 7.00
N LEU A 255 -21.66 -30.82 7.27
CA LEU A 255 -21.87 -29.90 8.42
C LEU A 255 -23.26 -29.26 8.30
N MET A 256 -24.11 -29.44 9.30
CA MET A 256 -25.48 -28.98 9.28
C MET A 256 -25.92 -28.47 10.65
N CYS A 257 -26.72 -27.41 10.63
CA CYS A 257 -27.44 -26.93 11.83
C CYS A 257 -28.59 -27.92 12.17
N PRO A 258 -28.61 -28.54 13.37
CA PRO A 258 -29.62 -29.49 13.73
C PRO A 258 -31.05 -28.94 13.70
N THR A 259 -31.23 -27.68 14.10
CA THR A 259 -32.53 -27.01 14.22
C THR A 259 -33.06 -26.49 12.88
N THR A 260 -32.21 -25.91 12.01
CA THR A 260 -32.69 -25.28 10.78
C THR A 260 -32.42 -26.05 9.52
N GLY A 261 -31.63 -27.14 9.60
CA GLY A 261 -31.24 -27.92 8.45
C GLY A 261 -30.34 -27.22 7.45
N ILE A 262 -29.85 -25.99 7.78
CA ILE A 262 -28.88 -25.28 6.95
C ILE A 262 -27.57 -26.09 6.95
N SER A 263 -27.07 -26.46 5.77
CA SER A 263 -25.84 -27.22 5.63
C SER A 263 -24.73 -26.38 4.99
N TYR A 264 -23.50 -26.58 5.43
CA TYR A 264 -22.29 -26.05 4.83
C TYR A 264 -21.57 -27.18 4.08
N GLN A 265 -20.90 -26.79 3.00
CA GLN A 265 -19.95 -27.70 2.36
C GLN A 265 -18.80 -28.02 3.31
N ASN A 266 -18.16 -29.16 3.14
CA ASN A 266 -16.99 -29.53 3.91
C ASN A 266 -15.91 -28.47 3.75
N PRO A 267 -15.31 -28.01 4.86
CA PRO A 267 -14.38 -26.90 4.82
C PRO A 267 -13.09 -27.29 4.07
N GLU A 268 -12.83 -26.58 2.99
CA GLU A 268 -11.58 -26.65 2.23
C GLU A 268 -10.80 -25.33 2.43
N PRO A 269 -9.46 -25.30 2.28
CA PRO A 269 -8.68 -24.07 2.39
C PRO A 269 -9.17 -22.95 1.46
N ASN A 270 -9.75 -23.29 0.31
CA ASN A 270 -10.31 -22.32 -0.65
C ASN A 270 -11.58 -21.62 -0.15
N LEU A 271 -12.32 -22.21 0.79
CA LEU A 271 -13.47 -21.58 1.44
C LEU A 271 -13.07 -20.36 2.27
N PHE A 272 -11.85 -20.35 2.80
CA PHE A 272 -11.28 -19.28 3.60
C PHE A 272 -10.37 -18.34 2.78
N SER A 273 -10.37 -18.46 1.45
CA SER A 273 -9.55 -17.61 0.57
C SER A 273 -10.40 -16.52 -0.07
N PHE A 274 -10.07 -15.27 0.19
CA PHE A 274 -10.68 -14.12 -0.50
C PHE A 274 -10.19 -13.97 -1.96
N ASN A 275 -9.19 -14.76 -2.38
CA ASN A 275 -8.72 -14.84 -3.76
C ASN A 275 -9.41 -15.96 -4.56
N SER A 276 -10.18 -16.83 -3.89
CA SER A 276 -10.93 -17.91 -4.52
C SER A 276 -12.42 -17.54 -4.64
N PRO A 277 -13.09 -17.83 -5.76
CA PRO A 277 -14.53 -17.64 -5.89
C PRO A 277 -15.36 -18.42 -4.85
N LYS A 278 -14.82 -19.52 -4.30
CA LYS A 278 -15.47 -20.31 -3.24
C LYS A 278 -15.58 -19.52 -1.93
N GLY A 279 -14.55 -18.74 -1.57
CA GLY A 279 -14.47 -18.02 -0.29
C GLY A 279 -14.71 -16.52 -0.38
N ALA A 280 -14.47 -15.90 -1.54
CA ALA A 280 -14.57 -14.46 -1.72
C ALA A 280 -15.99 -13.93 -1.55
N CYS A 281 -16.17 -12.80 -0.89
CA CYS A 281 -17.43 -12.07 -0.86
C CYS A 281 -17.88 -11.72 -2.28
N PRO A 282 -19.08 -12.10 -2.72
CA PRO A 282 -19.53 -11.89 -4.11
C PRO A 282 -19.75 -10.41 -4.42
N HIS A 283 -20.05 -9.56 -3.44
CA HIS A 283 -20.32 -8.14 -3.64
C HIS A 283 -19.02 -7.34 -3.94
N CYS A 284 -17.95 -7.58 -3.19
CA CYS A 284 -16.68 -6.88 -3.38
C CYS A 284 -15.61 -7.76 -4.08
N ASN A 285 -15.96 -8.96 -4.53
CA ASN A 285 -15.04 -9.90 -5.14
C ASN A 285 -13.75 -10.13 -4.33
N GLY A 286 -13.87 -10.20 -3.00
CA GLY A 286 -12.75 -10.43 -2.10
C GLY A 286 -11.85 -9.20 -1.84
N LEU A 287 -12.25 -8.00 -2.27
CA LEU A 287 -11.49 -6.78 -2.02
C LEU A 287 -11.68 -6.23 -0.59
N GLY A 288 -12.83 -6.48 0.01
CA GLY A 288 -13.19 -5.96 1.34
C GLY A 288 -13.71 -4.52 1.31
N THR A 289 -13.45 -3.79 0.23
CA THR A 289 -13.87 -2.40 0.04
C THR A 289 -14.62 -2.25 -1.27
N VAL A 290 -15.43 -1.20 -1.37
CA VAL A 290 -16.14 -0.77 -2.56
C VAL A 290 -15.95 0.73 -2.75
N HIS A 291 -16.20 1.24 -3.96
CA HIS A 291 -16.09 2.65 -4.25
C HIS A 291 -17.49 3.27 -4.22
N GLU A 292 -17.67 4.28 -3.39
CA GLU A 292 -18.91 5.05 -3.27
C GLU A 292 -18.70 6.50 -3.69
N ILE A 293 -19.72 7.10 -4.28
CA ILE A 293 -19.71 8.49 -4.76
C ILE A 293 -19.53 9.45 -3.57
N ASN A 294 -18.60 10.40 -3.72
CA ASN A 294 -18.42 11.50 -2.79
C ASN A 294 -18.89 12.82 -3.40
N ILE A 295 -20.02 13.35 -2.90
CA ILE A 295 -20.62 14.59 -3.41
C ILE A 295 -19.66 15.79 -3.24
N LYS A 296 -18.83 15.83 -2.19
CA LYS A 296 -17.85 16.90 -2.00
C LYS A 296 -16.74 16.89 -3.06
N LYS A 297 -16.42 15.74 -3.62
CA LYS A 297 -15.48 15.64 -4.75
C LYS A 297 -16.15 16.02 -6.07
N ILE A 298 -17.46 15.83 -6.20
CA ILE A 298 -18.24 16.28 -7.36
C ILE A 298 -18.41 17.81 -7.31
N ILE A 299 -18.67 18.36 -6.12
CA ILE A 299 -18.87 19.80 -5.89
C ILE A 299 -17.83 20.29 -4.85
N PRO A 300 -16.58 20.50 -5.26
CA PRO A 300 -15.53 20.91 -4.32
C PRO A 300 -15.72 22.34 -3.82
N ASN A 301 -16.31 23.21 -4.63
CA ASN A 301 -16.60 24.60 -4.26
C ASN A 301 -18.03 24.99 -4.67
N PRO A 302 -19.00 25.00 -3.73
CA PRO A 302 -20.38 25.31 -4.02
C PRO A 302 -20.64 26.78 -4.41
N LYS A 303 -19.66 27.68 -4.22
CA LYS A 303 -19.75 29.09 -4.67
C LYS A 303 -19.53 29.28 -6.15
N LEU A 304 -18.97 28.27 -6.84
CA LEU A 304 -18.83 28.28 -8.29
C LEU A 304 -20.17 27.96 -8.96
N SER A 305 -20.37 28.51 -10.16
CA SER A 305 -21.50 28.16 -11.02
C SER A 305 -21.24 26.91 -11.84
N ILE A 306 -22.30 26.30 -12.39
CA ILE A 306 -22.16 25.18 -13.33
C ILE A 306 -21.31 25.61 -14.52
N LYS A 307 -21.50 26.82 -15.04
CA LYS A 307 -20.72 27.38 -16.15
C LYS A 307 -19.23 27.50 -15.83
N SER A 308 -18.86 27.82 -14.60
CA SER A 308 -17.48 28.00 -14.15
C SER A 308 -16.85 26.71 -13.60
N GLY A 309 -17.41 25.54 -13.92
CA GLY A 309 -16.86 24.25 -13.52
C GLY A 309 -17.20 23.81 -12.09
N GLY A 310 -18.27 24.31 -11.51
CA GLY A 310 -18.70 23.97 -10.15
C GLY A 310 -18.99 22.47 -9.96
N PHE A 311 -19.36 21.73 -11.02
CA PHE A 311 -19.32 20.27 -11.04
C PHE A 311 -17.98 19.79 -11.61
N ALA A 312 -17.06 19.41 -10.77
CA ALA A 312 -15.71 19.02 -11.16
C ALA A 312 -15.65 17.91 -12.24
N PRO A 313 -16.53 16.89 -12.26
CA PRO A 313 -16.55 15.88 -13.33
C PRO A 313 -16.86 16.44 -14.72
N LEU A 314 -17.60 17.54 -14.80
CA LEU A 314 -17.99 18.15 -16.07
C LEU A 314 -16.99 19.20 -16.55
N GLY A 315 -16.25 19.82 -15.63
CA GLY A 315 -15.35 20.92 -15.89
C GLY A 315 -16.09 22.22 -16.27
N GLU A 316 -15.37 23.16 -16.89
CA GLU A 316 -15.97 24.39 -17.38
C GLU A 316 -16.92 24.15 -18.55
N TYR A 317 -17.87 25.08 -18.74
CA TYR A 317 -18.90 25.00 -19.78
C TYR A 317 -18.31 24.73 -21.18
N LYS A 318 -18.87 23.73 -21.82
CA LYS A 318 -18.61 23.37 -23.21
C LYS A 318 -19.96 23.22 -23.92
N SER A 319 -20.02 23.53 -25.21
CA SER A 319 -21.20 23.25 -26.01
C SER A 319 -21.35 21.73 -26.20
N SER A 320 -21.81 21.03 -25.17
CA SER A 320 -22.00 19.58 -25.14
C SER A 320 -23.40 19.22 -24.65
N TRP A 321 -23.83 18.02 -24.99
CA TRP A 321 -25.15 17.51 -24.69
C TRP A 321 -25.53 17.59 -23.20
N ILE A 322 -24.61 17.28 -22.29
CA ILE A 322 -24.91 17.31 -20.85
C ILE A 322 -25.20 18.72 -20.35
N PHE A 323 -24.48 19.74 -20.82
CA PHE A 323 -24.73 21.13 -20.39
C PHE A 323 -26.10 21.65 -20.93
N LYS A 324 -26.54 21.23 -22.12
CA LYS A 324 -27.89 21.53 -22.64
C LYS A 324 -28.98 20.89 -21.79
N GLN A 325 -28.77 19.67 -21.32
CA GLN A 325 -29.71 19.03 -20.38
C GLN A 325 -29.79 19.83 -19.07
N LEU A 326 -28.64 20.29 -18.52
CA LEU A 326 -28.60 21.09 -17.31
C LEU A 326 -29.28 22.46 -17.49
N GLU A 327 -29.20 23.09 -18.68
CA GLU A 327 -29.94 24.32 -19.02
C GLU A 327 -31.45 24.09 -18.94
N VAL A 328 -31.94 22.99 -19.55
CA VAL A 328 -33.37 22.63 -19.50
C VAL A 328 -33.87 22.31 -18.10
N ILE A 329 -33.05 21.63 -17.30
CA ILE A 329 -33.34 21.41 -15.87
C ILE A 329 -33.42 22.76 -15.15
N GLY A 330 -32.48 23.70 -15.44
CA GLY A 330 -32.49 25.04 -14.91
C GLY A 330 -33.75 25.83 -15.21
N GLU A 331 -34.22 25.78 -16.44
CA GLU A 331 -35.47 26.41 -16.84
C GLU A 331 -36.69 25.85 -16.10
N LYS A 332 -36.72 24.52 -15.89
CA LYS A 332 -37.84 23.89 -15.18
C LYS A 332 -37.85 24.24 -13.66
N PHE A 333 -36.69 24.28 -13.02
CA PHE A 333 -36.56 24.51 -11.57
C PHE A 333 -36.23 25.97 -11.18
N GLY A 334 -36.19 26.89 -12.20
CA GLY A 334 -36.04 28.33 -11.96
C GLY A 334 -34.61 28.78 -11.58
N PHE A 335 -33.57 28.09 -12.01
CA PHE A 335 -32.17 28.52 -11.82
C PHE A 335 -31.43 28.61 -13.18
N LYS A 336 -30.34 29.36 -13.21
CA LYS A 336 -29.46 29.49 -14.38
C LYS A 336 -28.16 28.77 -14.16
N ILE A 337 -27.55 28.24 -15.21
CA ILE A 337 -26.22 27.61 -15.11
C ILE A 337 -25.09 28.56 -14.69
N THR A 338 -25.38 29.88 -14.67
CA THR A 338 -24.51 30.95 -14.17
C THR A 338 -24.64 31.18 -12.67
N ASP A 339 -25.65 30.65 -12.03
CA ASP A 339 -25.90 30.80 -10.59
C ASP A 339 -24.94 29.90 -9.79
N ALA A 340 -24.52 30.34 -8.59
CA ALA A 340 -23.70 29.53 -7.72
C ALA A 340 -24.45 28.23 -7.33
N ILE A 341 -23.75 27.11 -7.25
CA ILE A 341 -24.35 25.81 -6.94
C ILE A 341 -25.11 25.85 -5.60
N GLU A 342 -24.62 26.56 -4.60
CA GLU A 342 -25.29 26.72 -3.30
C GLU A 342 -26.67 27.38 -3.37
N LYS A 343 -27.00 28.08 -4.49
CA LYS A 343 -28.29 28.74 -4.71
C LYS A 343 -29.30 27.88 -5.49
N ILE A 344 -28.84 26.72 -6.00
CA ILE A 344 -29.72 25.81 -6.75
C ILE A 344 -30.71 25.14 -5.79
N PRO A 345 -32.02 25.10 -6.11
CA PRO A 345 -33.00 24.42 -5.27
C PRO A 345 -32.66 22.96 -5.00
N GLU A 346 -32.95 22.45 -3.81
CA GLU A 346 -32.61 21.08 -3.39
C GLU A 346 -33.20 20.00 -4.31
N GLU A 347 -34.45 20.20 -4.78
CA GLU A 347 -35.08 19.28 -5.73
C GLU A 347 -34.33 19.22 -7.07
N ALA A 348 -33.89 20.37 -7.55
CA ALA A 348 -33.07 20.46 -8.77
C ALA A 348 -31.70 19.81 -8.57
N MET A 349 -31.07 20.02 -7.40
CA MET A 349 -29.80 19.40 -7.03
C MET A 349 -29.92 17.87 -6.98
N ASN A 350 -30.99 17.35 -6.37
CA ASN A 350 -31.26 15.92 -6.36
C ASN A 350 -31.42 15.34 -7.76
N MET A 351 -32.17 16.07 -8.64
CA MET A 351 -32.30 15.68 -10.04
C MET A 351 -30.95 15.68 -10.76
N ILE A 352 -30.11 16.69 -10.55
CA ILE A 352 -28.79 16.80 -11.20
C ILE A 352 -27.85 15.68 -10.71
N LEU A 353 -27.84 15.38 -9.42
CA LEU A 353 -26.95 14.38 -8.85
C LEU A 353 -27.42 12.94 -9.11
N HIS A 354 -28.70 12.66 -8.93
CA HIS A 354 -29.21 11.29 -8.89
C HIS A 354 -30.11 10.93 -10.08
N GLY A 355 -30.45 11.92 -10.91
CA GLY A 355 -31.38 11.73 -12.01
C GLY A 355 -32.84 11.74 -11.56
N GLY A 356 -33.75 11.55 -12.47
CA GLY A 356 -35.18 11.53 -12.20
C GLY A 356 -36.00 10.85 -13.27
N LYS A 357 -37.27 10.58 -12.95
CA LYS A 357 -38.22 9.94 -13.87
C LYS A 357 -38.83 10.92 -14.88
N ASP A 358 -38.56 12.22 -14.73
CA ASP A 358 -39.13 13.25 -15.61
C ASP A 358 -38.43 13.28 -16.95
N LYS A 359 -39.24 13.21 -18.04
CA LYS A 359 -38.71 13.31 -19.38
C LYS A 359 -38.56 14.77 -19.78
N PHE A 360 -37.38 15.17 -20.17
CA PHE A 360 -37.06 16.51 -20.62
C PHE A 360 -36.99 16.57 -22.14
N THR A 361 -37.54 17.65 -22.74
CA THR A 361 -37.40 17.93 -24.16
C THR A 361 -36.20 18.86 -24.33
N VAL A 362 -35.16 18.38 -24.98
CA VAL A 362 -33.95 19.16 -25.29
C VAL A 362 -33.96 19.56 -26.76
N ASN A 363 -33.89 20.86 -27.01
CA ASN A 363 -33.74 21.39 -28.36
C ASN A 363 -32.26 21.45 -28.74
N SER A 364 -31.88 20.80 -29.81
CA SER A 364 -30.48 20.60 -30.19
C SER A 364 -30.05 21.31 -31.47
N LYS A 365 -30.72 22.38 -31.86
CA LYS A 365 -30.39 23.15 -33.09
C LYS A 365 -28.95 23.62 -33.09
N ASP A 366 -28.41 24.00 -31.92
CA ASP A 366 -27.00 24.48 -31.76
C ASP A 366 -25.96 23.37 -31.89
N LEU A 367 -26.38 22.10 -31.80
CA LEU A 367 -25.53 20.92 -31.94
C LEU A 367 -25.68 20.27 -33.33
N GLY A 368 -26.37 20.92 -34.28
CA GLY A 368 -26.56 20.45 -35.66
C GLY A 368 -27.61 19.35 -35.80
N VAL A 369 -28.49 19.15 -34.84
CA VAL A 369 -29.55 18.14 -34.87
C VAL A 369 -30.91 18.83 -34.90
N THR A 370 -31.78 18.43 -35.86
CA THR A 370 -33.05 19.12 -36.18
C THR A 370 -34.30 18.61 -35.46
N ARG A 371 -34.12 17.78 -34.38
CA ARG A 371 -35.27 17.18 -33.68
C ARG A 371 -35.20 17.41 -32.19
N ASP A 372 -36.35 17.57 -31.53
CA ASP A 372 -36.50 17.56 -30.08
C ASP A 372 -36.44 16.13 -29.56
N TYR A 373 -35.60 15.89 -28.56
CA TYR A 373 -35.45 14.60 -27.92
C TYR A 373 -36.05 14.63 -26.51
N LYS A 374 -36.90 13.63 -26.23
CA LYS A 374 -37.34 13.35 -24.86
C LYS A 374 -36.34 12.45 -24.17
N ILE A 375 -35.71 12.91 -23.12
CA ILE A 375 -34.61 12.21 -22.46
C ILE A 375 -34.86 12.16 -20.95
N ASP A 376 -34.57 11.00 -20.38
CA ASP A 376 -34.45 10.85 -18.93
C ASP A 376 -33.05 11.29 -18.54
N PHE A 377 -32.91 12.21 -17.60
CA PHE A 377 -31.61 12.64 -17.11
C PHE A 377 -31.07 11.60 -16.13
N GLU A 378 -29.94 10.96 -16.44
CA GLU A 378 -29.35 9.88 -15.68
C GLU A 378 -28.83 10.34 -14.31
N GLY A 379 -28.40 11.58 -14.17
CA GLY A 379 -27.74 12.13 -13.00
C GLY A 379 -26.22 11.92 -13.02
N ILE A 380 -25.49 12.92 -12.49
CA ILE A 380 -24.02 12.93 -12.51
C ILE A 380 -23.45 11.75 -11.71
N SER A 381 -24.04 11.39 -10.59
CA SER A 381 -23.59 10.27 -9.75
C SER A 381 -23.73 8.93 -10.47
N HIS A 382 -24.86 8.68 -11.13
CA HIS A 382 -25.05 7.47 -11.93
C HIS A 382 -24.10 7.43 -13.13
N PHE A 383 -23.93 8.55 -13.83
CA PHE A 383 -22.98 8.67 -14.92
C PHE A 383 -21.57 8.27 -14.48
N ILE A 384 -21.05 8.82 -13.35
CA ILE A 384 -19.72 8.47 -12.82
C ILE A 384 -19.66 6.98 -12.47
N LYS A 385 -20.69 6.44 -11.81
CA LYS A 385 -20.76 5.04 -11.43
C LYS A 385 -20.74 4.10 -12.64
N ASN A 386 -21.53 4.39 -13.67
CA ASN A 386 -21.56 3.62 -14.89
C ASN A 386 -20.21 3.66 -15.63
N GLN A 387 -19.54 4.84 -15.68
CA GLN A 387 -18.20 4.96 -16.23
C GLN A 387 -17.16 4.13 -15.43
N TYR A 388 -17.35 4.00 -14.13
CA TYR A 388 -16.50 3.15 -13.30
C TYR A 388 -16.76 1.66 -13.52
N ASP A 389 -18.03 1.24 -13.56
CA ASP A 389 -18.42 -0.16 -13.61
C ASP A 389 -18.27 -0.75 -15.03
N GLU A 390 -18.75 -0.04 -16.05
CA GLU A 390 -18.94 -0.57 -17.41
C GLU A 390 -17.83 -0.20 -18.41
N SER A 391 -17.05 0.88 -18.16
CA SER A 391 -16.04 1.31 -19.11
C SER A 391 -14.92 0.27 -19.28
N ALA A 392 -14.52 -0.03 -20.51
CA ALA A 392 -13.34 -0.85 -20.80
C ALA A 392 -12.02 -0.06 -20.61
N SER A 393 -12.07 1.29 -20.58
CA SER A 393 -10.89 2.15 -20.48
C SER A 393 -10.41 2.30 -19.03
N THR A 394 -9.18 1.90 -18.76
CA THR A 394 -8.52 2.11 -17.44
C THR A 394 -8.38 3.59 -17.09
N THR A 395 -8.23 4.47 -18.08
CA THR A 395 -8.15 5.92 -17.90
C THR A 395 -9.47 6.49 -17.40
N ILE A 396 -10.60 6.06 -18.02
CA ILE A 396 -11.95 6.49 -17.61
C ILE A 396 -12.26 5.95 -16.20
N LYS A 397 -11.94 4.70 -15.91
CA LYS A 397 -12.12 4.14 -14.55
C LYS A 397 -11.30 4.89 -13.51
N ARG A 398 -10.09 5.32 -13.86
CA ARG A 398 -9.25 6.12 -12.95
C ARG A 398 -9.85 7.50 -12.72
N TRP A 399 -10.31 8.16 -13.77
CA TRP A 399 -11.02 9.43 -13.69
C TRP A 399 -12.28 9.33 -12.81
N ALA A 400 -13.10 8.30 -12.97
CA ALA A 400 -14.30 8.09 -12.15
C ALA A 400 -13.96 7.90 -10.66
N LYS A 401 -12.88 7.19 -10.36
CA LYS A 401 -12.39 7.01 -8.97
C LYS A 401 -12.02 8.30 -8.28
N ASP A 402 -11.60 9.34 -9.00
CA ASP A 402 -11.25 10.63 -8.41
C ASP A 402 -12.45 11.29 -7.70
N PHE A 403 -13.69 10.91 -8.09
CA PHE A 403 -14.95 11.39 -7.51
C PHE A 403 -15.61 10.41 -6.52
N MET A 404 -14.92 9.34 -6.17
CA MET A 404 -15.39 8.30 -5.26
C MET A 404 -14.50 8.19 -4.02
N ASP A 405 -15.04 7.64 -2.94
CA ASP A 405 -14.29 7.22 -1.77
C ASP A 405 -14.27 5.70 -1.69
N GLU A 406 -13.19 5.14 -1.19
CA GLU A 406 -13.07 3.73 -0.88
C GLU A 406 -13.61 3.49 0.54
N VAL A 407 -14.70 2.72 0.65
CA VAL A 407 -15.37 2.39 1.90
C VAL A 407 -15.43 0.88 2.12
N ASN A 408 -15.60 0.45 3.36
CA ASN A 408 -15.78 -0.97 3.64
C ASN A 408 -17.02 -1.53 2.93
N CYS A 409 -16.89 -2.73 2.38
CA CYS A 409 -18.01 -3.41 1.71
C CYS A 409 -19.20 -3.60 2.69
N PRO A 410 -20.41 -3.16 2.35
CA PRO A 410 -21.57 -3.25 3.24
C PRO A 410 -22.04 -4.68 3.52
N VAL A 411 -21.62 -5.66 2.69
CA VAL A 411 -22.02 -7.06 2.83
C VAL A 411 -21.05 -7.83 3.74
N CYS A 412 -19.75 -7.69 3.52
CA CYS A 412 -18.75 -8.42 4.29
C CYS A 412 -18.06 -7.57 5.37
N HIS A 413 -18.40 -6.29 5.49
CA HIS A 413 -17.87 -5.35 6.48
C HIS A 413 -16.32 -5.33 6.56
N GLY A 414 -15.65 -5.52 5.41
CA GLY A 414 -14.19 -5.55 5.33
C GLY A 414 -13.55 -6.93 5.44
N SER A 415 -14.29 -7.98 5.84
CA SER A 415 -13.76 -9.34 6.03
C SER A 415 -13.26 -10.00 4.74
N ARG A 416 -13.66 -9.51 3.56
CA ARG A 416 -13.35 -10.03 2.22
C ARG A 416 -13.96 -11.41 1.90
N LEU A 417 -14.50 -12.12 2.89
CA LEU A 417 -15.02 -13.49 2.80
C LEU A 417 -16.54 -13.54 2.72
N LYS A 418 -17.06 -14.66 2.23
CA LYS A 418 -18.49 -14.99 2.29
C LYS A 418 -18.95 -15.10 3.74
N LYS A 419 -20.27 -14.96 3.95
CA LYS A 419 -20.88 -14.99 5.27
C LYS A 419 -20.60 -16.34 5.97
N GLU A 420 -20.76 -17.45 5.28
CA GLU A 420 -20.57 -18.80 5.81
C GLU A 420 -19.15 -19.02 6.34
N SER A 421 -18.13 -18.53 5.62
CA SER A 421 -16.71 -18.68 6.00
C SER A 421 -16.37 -17.99 7.32
N GLN A 422 -17.15 -17.00 7.75
CA GLN A 422 -16.93 -16.27 9.00
C GLN A 422 -17.52 -16.99 10.23
N PHE A 423 -18.29 -18.07 10.03
CA PHE A 423 -18.90 -18.85 11.10
C PHE A 423 -18.11 -20.12 11.45
N PHE A 424 -16.92 -20.28 10.91
CA PHE A 424 -15.94 -21.25 11.38
C PHE A 424 -15.06 -20.62 12.44
N ARG A 425 -14.88 -21.30 13.57
CA ARG A 425 -14.14 -20.76 14.72
C ARG A 425 -13.10 -21.76 15.25
N VAL A 426 -11.94 -21.23 15.61
CA VAL A 426 -10.90 -21.93 16.37
C VAL A 426 -10.76 -21.19 17.70
N ASN A 427 -10.92 -21.87 18.80
CA ASN A 427 -10.94 -21.25 20.14
C ASN A 427 -11.76 -19.95 20.16
N GLY A 428 -13.03 -20.02 19.71
CA GLY A 428 -13.98 -18.91 19.71
C GLY A 428 -13.75 -17.79 18.67
N LYS A 429 -12.65 -17.79 17.94
CA LYS A 429 -12.30 -16.75 16.94
C LYS A 429 -12.47 -17.25 15.51
N ASN A 430 -12.99 -16.41 14.62
CA ASN A 430 -12.96 -16.65 13.18
C ASN A 430 -11.65 -16.15 12.54
N ILE A 431 -11.41 -16.55 11.29
CA ILE A 431 -10.17 -16.21 10.59
C ILE A 431 -9.97 -14.69 10.42
N THR A 432 -11.04 -13.94 10.21
CA THR A 432 -10.99 -12.46 10.04
C THR A 432 -10.62 -11.79 11.36
N GLU A 433 -11.25 -12.21 12.46
CA GLU A 433 -10.94 -11.70 13.79
C GLU A 433 -9.46 -11.91 14.16
N LEU A 434 -8.87 -13.06 13.79
CA LEU A 434 -7.44 -13.30 14.00
C LEU A 434 -6.57 -12.40 13.10
N CYS A 435 -6.97 -12.22 11.83
CA CYS A 435 -6.23 -11.35 10.91
C CYS A 435 -6.27 -9.89 11.31
N ASP A 436 -7.29 -9.44 12.03
CA ASP A 436 -7.46 -8.06 12.49
C ASP A 436 -6.79 -7.78 13.84
N MET A 437 -6.24 -8.82 14.49
CA MET A 437 -5.43 -8.65 15.70
C MET A 437 -4.05 -8.11 15.35
N ASP A 438 -3.49 -7.29 16.24
CA ASP A 438 -2.08 -6.92 16.16
C ASP A 438 -1.20 -8.18 16.30
N ILE A 439 -0.06 -8.23 15.60
CA ILE A 439 0.85 -9.39 15.63
C ILE A 439 1.24 -9.78 17.06
N SER A 440 1.42 -8.80 17.97
CA SER A 440 1.69 -9.06 19.39
C SER A 440 0.56 -9.84 20.08
N ASP A 441 -0.70 -9.39 19.88
CA ASP A 441 -1.88 -10.05 20.46
C ASP A 441 -2.08 -11.44 19.84
N LEU A 442 -1.88 -11.53 18.53
CA LEU A 442 -1.99 -12.79 17.79
C LEU A 442 -0.93 -13.80 18.25
N THR A 443 0.32 -13.37 18.48
CA THR A 443 1.39 -14.22 19.00
C THR A 443 1.03 -14.75 20.40
N THR A 444 0.46 -13.91 21.26
CA THR A 444 0.00 -14.32 22.60
C THR A 444 -1.13 -15.34 22.47
N TRP A 445 -2.12 -15.09 21.63
CA TRP A 445 -3.24 -16.00 21.38
C TRP A 445 -2.77 -17.40 20.91
N PHE A 446 -1.78 -17.44 19.99
CA PHE A 446 -1.21 -18.71 19.54
C PHE A 446 -0.36 -19.43 20.60
N LYS A 447 0.26 -18.73 21.55
CA LYS A 447 0.98 -19.37 22.67
C LYS A 447 0.03 -20.23 23.51
N ASP A 448 -1.15 -19.71 23.78
CA ASP A 448 -2.15 -20.33 24.63
C ASP A 448 -3.06 -21.32 23.89
N LEU A 449 -3.02 -21.34 22.56
CA LEU A 449 -3.95 -22.12 21.73
C LEU A 449 -3.93 -23.62 22.05
N ASN A 450 -2.75 -24.21 22.30
CA ASN A 450 -2.63 -25.64 22.52
C ASN A 450 -3.43 -26.15 23.73
N SER A 451 -3.64 -25.32 24.75
CA SER A 451 -4.44 -25.67 25.94
C SER A 451 -5.95 -25.66 25.71
N HIS A 452 -6.38 -25.12 24.56
CA HIS A 452 -7.83 -24.96 24.21
C HIS A 452 -8.27 -25.85 23.06
N LEU A 453 -7.37 -26.62 22.45
CA LEU A 453 -7.68 -27.56 21.39
C LEU A 453 -7.89 -28.96 21.95
N SER A 454 -8.83 -29.71 21.35
CA SER A 454 -8.99 -31.14 21.63
C SER A 454 -7.81 -31.96 21.12
N ASP A 455 -7.57 -33.15 21.66
CA ASP A 455 -6.46 -34.05 21.25
C ASP A 455 -6.46 -34.30 19.73
N LYS A 456 -7.64 -34.46 19.13
CA LYS A 456 -7.80 -34.62 17.68
C LYS A 456 -7.37 -33.37 16.92
N GLN A 457 -7.76 -32.18 17.38
CA GLN A 457 -7.37 -30.91 16.78
C GLN A 457 -5.87 -30.64 16.94
N LEU A 458 -5.29 -30.97 18.09
CA LEU A 458 -3.85 -30.87 18.36
C LEU A 458 -3.05 -31.71 17.39
N LEU A 459 -3.44 -32.97 17.20
CA LEU A 459 -2.74 -33.87 16.27
C LEU A 459 -2.73 -33.32 14.83
N ILE A 460 -3.86 -32.76 14.40
CA ILE A 460 -4.03 -32.22 13.03
C ILE A 460 -3.32 -30.88 12.85
N ALA A 461 -3.32 -30.01 13.87
CA ALA A 461 -2.92 -28.61 13.76
C ALA A 461 -1.47 -28.32 14.22
N SER A 462 -0.80 -29.25 14.89
CA SER A 462 0.51 -29.03 15.56
C SER A 462 1.56 -28.43 14.64
N GLU A 463 1.78 -29.00 13.46
CA GLU A 463 2.76 -28.49 12.48
C GLU A 463 2.36 -27.12 11.93
N VAL A 464 1.08 -26.93 11.60
CA VAL A 464 0.57 -25.66 11.08
C VAL A 464 0.70 -24.55 12.11
N VAL A 465 0.39 -24.85 13.37
CA VAL A 465 0.50 -23.89 14.48
C VAL A 465 1.96 -23.54 14.75
N LYS A 466 2.88 -24.50 14.64
CA LYS A 466 4.32 -24.26 14.77
C LYS A 466 4.81 -23.27 13.70
N GLU A 467 4.49 -23.53 12.43
CA GLU A 467 4.84 -22.66 11.29
C GLU A 467 4.31 -21.22 11.45
N ILE A 468 3.06 -21.10 11.95
CA ILE A 468 2.48 -19.78 12.23
C ILE A 468 3.25 -19.07 13.35
N LYS A 469 3.55 -19.77 14.46
CA LYS A 469 4.29 -19.22 15.60
C LYS A 469 5.68 -18.73 15.18
N ASP A 470 6.40 -19.48 14.39
CA ASP A 470 7.74 -19.13 13.92
C ASP A 470 7.71 -17.88 13.06
N ARG A 471 6.79 -17.80 12.09
CA ARG A 471 6.62 -16.60 11.24
C ARG A 471 6.18 -15.37 12.03
N LEU A 472 5.29 -15.51 13.01
CA LEU A 472 4.90 -14.42 13.90
C LEU A 472 6.09 -13.92 14.73
N ASN A 473 6.92 -14.81 15.25
CA ASN A 473 8.13 -14.46 16.00
C ASN A 473 9.13 -13.68 15.13
N PHE A 474 9.32 -14.06 13.85
CA PHE A 474 10.16 -13.27 12.92
C PHE A 474 9.62 -11.85 12.70
N LEU A 475 8.30 -11.69 12.55
CA LEU A 475 7.70 -10.36 12.44
C LEU A 475 7.87 -9.54 13.73
N MET A 476 7.79 -10.18 14.90
CA MET A 476 8.07 -9.54 16.19
C MET A 476 9.53 -9.07 16.30
N ASN A 477 10.47 -9.90 15.85
CA ASN A 477 11.91 -9.63 15.90
C ASN A 477 12.32 -8.44 15.00
N VAL A 478 11.67 -8.25 13.86
CA VAL A 478 11.91 -7.08 12.99
C VAL A 478 11.12 -5.84 13.41
N GLY A 479 10.46 -5.84 14.57
CA GLY A 479 9.77 -4.67 15.11
C GLY A 479 8.40 -4.36 14.48
N LEU A 480 7.71 -5.35 13.88
CA LEU A 480 6.40 -5.20 13.24
C LEU A 480 5.23 -5.68 14.11
N ASN A 481 5.39 -5.68 15.42
CA ASN A 481 4.44 -6.15 16.42
C ASN A 481 3.07 -5.46 16.38
N TYR A 482 3.01 -4.24 15.88
CA TYR A 482 1.81 -3.39 15.80
C TYR A 482 0.99 -3.58 14.53
N LEU A 483 1.48 -4.32 13.54
CA LEU A 483 0.74 -4.60 12.30
C LEU A 483 -0.31 -5.67 12.51
N ALA A 484 -1.39 -5.60 11.71
CA ALA A 484 -2.38 -6.67 11.58
C ALA A 484 -2.17 -7.43 10.26
N LEU A 485 -2.49 -8.72 10.24
CA LEU A 485 -2.35 -9.54 9.03
C LEU A 485 -3.30 -9.11 7.89
N SER A 486 -4.45 -8.52 8.24
CA SER A 486 -5.43 -7.98 7.28
C SER A 486 -4.97 -6.70 6.58
N ARG A 487 -3.93 -6.01 7.10
CA ARG A 487 -3.45 -4.73 6.56
C ARG A 487 -3.01 -4.87 5.12
N SER A 488 -3.56 -4.01 4.24
CA SER A 488 -3.24 -4.00 2.81
C SER A 488 -1.78 -3.60 2.56
N SER A 489 -1.10 -4.28 1.65
CA SER A 489 0.27 -3.95 1.23
C SER A 489 0.43 -2.53 0.69
N LYS A 490 -0.63 -1.97 0.10
CA LYS A 490 -0.63 -0.58 -0.40
C LYS A 490 -0.50 0.48 0.70
N SER A 491 -0.90 0.15 1.93
CA SER A 491 -0.88 1.06 3.07
C SER A 491 0.42 0.97 3.87
N LEU A 492 1.31 0.08 3.51
CA LEU A 492 2.60 -0.09 4.18
C LEU A 492 3.58 0.99 3.73
N SER A 493 4.37 1.49 4.67
CA SER A 493 5.55 2.29 4.35
C SER A 493 6.61 1.43 3.66
N GLY A 494 7.56 2.07 2.96
CA GLY A 494 8.68 1.37 2.32
C GLY A 494 9.44 0.48 3.31
N GLY A 495 9.78 1.00 4.48
CA GLY A 495 10.48 0.26 5.52
C GLY A 495 9.66 -0.88 6.13
N GLU A 496 8.33 -0.71 6.33
CA GLU A 496 7.46 -1.81 6.78
C GLU A 496 7.43 -2.96 5.78
N ALA A 497 7.28 -2.65 4.48
CA ALA A 497 7.27 -3.66 3.42
C ALA A 497 8.60 -4.41 3.30
N GLN A 498 9.71 -3.69 3.45
CA GLN A 498 11.05 -4.25 3.42
C GLN A 498 11.28 -5.20 4.61
N ARG A 499 10.88 -4.81 5.83
CA ARG A 499 11.00 -5.66 7.03
C ARG A 499 10.09 -6.89 6.96
N ILE A 500 8.90 -6.80 6.38
CA ILE A 500 8.05 -7.97 6.13
C ILE A 500 8.78 -8.97 5.24
N ARG A 501 9.43 -8.52 4.17
CA ARG A 501 10.23 -9.38 3.29
C ARG A 501 11.41 -9.99 4.02
N LEU A 502 12.13 -9.18 4.80
CA LEU A 502 13.24 -9.67 5.62
C LEU A 502 12.77 -10.78 6.58
N ALA A 503 11.67 -10.56 7.31
CA ALA A 503 11.09 -11.56 8.20
C ALA A 503 10.71 -12.86 7.45
N THR A 504 10.16 -12.75 6.24
CA THR A 504 9.81 -13.90 5.40
C THR A 504 11.07 -14.65 4.95
N GLN A 505 12.15 -13.94 4.61
CA GLN A 505 13.42 -14.56 4.20
C GLN A 505 14.13 -15.25 5.36
N ILE A 506 14.16 -14.64 6.55
CA ILE A 506 14.68 -15.29 7.76
C ILE A 506 13.88 -16.57 8.05
N GLY A 507 12.56 -16.49 7.88
CA GLY A 507 11.66 -17.65 8.05
C GLY A 507 11.88 -18.79 7.07
N SER A 508 12.46 -18.52 5.89
CA SER A 508 12.77 -19.56 4.91
C SER A 508 13.96 -20.45 5.30
N GLN A 509 14.75 -20.03 6.28
CA GLN A 509 15.96 -20.73 6.78
C GLN A 509 16.93 -21.16 5.67
N LEU A 510 17.01 -20.37 4.58
CA LEU A 510 17.96 -20.63 3.50
C LEU A 510 19.39 -20.40 4.01
N VAL A 511 20.32 -21.25 3.55
CA VAL A 511 21.75 -21.24 3.91
C VAL A 511 22.58 -21.05 2.66
N GLY A 512 23.72 -20.37 2.77
CA GLY A 512 24.66 -20.17 1.67
C GLY A 512 24.17 -19.14 0.64
N VAL A 513 23.26 -18.25 1.02
CA VAL A 513 22.68 -17.18 0.17
C VAL A 513 23.39 -15.86 0.45
N LEU A 514 23.51 -15.02 -0.56
CA LEU A 514 23.92 -13.63 -0.43
C LEU A 514 22.68 -12.73 -0.37
N TYR A 515 22.44 -12.12 0.78
CA TYR A 515 21.39 -11.12 0.93
C TYR A 515 21.95 -9.71 0.73
N ILE A 516 21.26 -8.90 -0.07
CA ILE A 516 21.61 -7.49 -0.29
C ILE A 516 20.42 -6.64 0.11
N LEU A 517 20.61 -5.74 1.09
CA LEU A 517 19.56 -4.89 1.65
C LEU A 517 19.87 -3.41 1.39
N ASP A 518 18.83 -2.66 1.03
CA ASP A 518 18.91 -1.22 0.80
C ASP A 518 18.29 -0.46 1.98
N GLU A 519 19.14 0.15 2.82
CA GLU A 519 18.77 1.00 3.95
C GLU A 519 17.65 0.42 4.84
N PRO A 520 17.82 -0.78 5.42
CA PRO A 520 16.76 -1.45 6.16
C PRO A 520 16.35 -0.76 7.47
N SER A 521 17.16 0.16 8.00
CA SER A 521 16.88 0.95 9.20
C SER A 521 15.88 2.10 8.99
N ILE A 522 15.48 2.36 7.74
CA ILE A 522 14.60 3.48 7.38
C ILE A 522 13.30 3.47 8.17
N GLY A 523 12.95 4.65 8.75
CA GLY A 523 11.71 4.87 9.50
C GLY A 523 11.63 4.09 10.81
N LEU A 524 12.77 3.57 11.31
CA LEU A 524 12.87 2.92 12.60
C LEU A 524 13.25 3.91 13.71
N HIS A 525 12.59 3.75 14.83
CA HIS A 525 13.07 4.30 16.08
C HIS A 525 14.31 3.51 16.53
N GLN A 526 15.26 4.16 17.22
CA GLN A 526 16.52 3.54 17.65
C GLN A 526 16.33 2.22 18.40
N ARG A 527 15.28 2.10 19.22
CA ARG A 527 14.92 0.85 19.91
C ARG A 527 14.62 -0.30 18.96
N ASP A 528 13.94 -0.01 17.84
CA ASP A 528 13.54 -1.04 16.89
C ASP A 528 14.69 -1.37 15.93
N ASN A 529 15.67 -0.45 15.76
CA ASN A 529 16.90 -0.66 15.01
C ASN A 529 17.79 -1.73 15.66
N GLU A 530 17.92 -1.74 16.99
CA GLU A 530 18.64 -2.79 17.72
C GLU A 530 18.09 -4.20 17.39
N LYS A 531 16.76 -4.35 17.26
CA LYS A 531 16.14 -5.63 16.91
C LYS A 531 16.43 -6.03 15.47
N LEU A 532 16.40 -5.06 14.56
CA LEU A 532 16.74 -5.29 13.15
C LEU A 532 18.16 -5.78 13.00
N ILE A 533 19.12 -5.13 13.64
CA ILE A 533 20.54 -5.53 13.60
C ILE A 533 20.70 -6.96 14.10
N HIS A 534 20.08 -7.29 15.23
CA HIS A 534 20.11 -8.65 15.76
C HIS A 534 19.52 -9.68 14.77
N SER A 535 18.46 -9.33 14.05
CA SER A 535 17.88 -10.21 13.02
C SER A 535 18.82 -10.44 11.84
N LEU A 536 19.59 -9.42 11.43
CA LEU A 536 20.62 -9.53 10.39
C LEU A 536 21.82 -10.37 10.85
N GLU A 537 22.21 -10.23 12.11
CA GLU A 537 23.25 -11.07 12.73
C GLU A 537 22.80 -12.54 12.75
N GLN A 538 21.56 -12.84 13.14
CA GLN A 538 21.00 -14.19 13.08
C GLN A 538 21.00 -14.74 11.64
N LEU A 539 20.66 -13.93 10.64
CA LEU A 539 20.66 -14.34 9.24
C LEU A 539 22.08 -14.69 8.76
N ARG A 540 23.10 -13.93 9.20
CA ARG A 540 24.52 -14.25 8.98
C ARG A 540 24.92 -15.53 9.68
N ASP A 541 24.56 -15.69 10.96
CA ASP A 541 25.01 -16.80 11.83
C ASP A 541 24.47 -18.17 11.36
N ILE A 542 23.39 -18.19 10.56
CA ILE A 542 22.89 -19.39 9.89
C ILE A 542 23.82 -19.84 8.74
N GLY A 543 24.80 -19.02 8.32
CA GLY A 543 25.73 -19.31 7.24
C GLY A 543 25.43 -18.55 5.94
N ASN A 544 24.87 -17.35 6.04
CA ASN A 544 24.62 -16.48 4.90
C ASN A 544 25.59 -15.29 4.86
N SER A 545 25.81 -14.76 3.68
CA SER A 545 26.47 -13.47 3.49
C SER A 545 25.42 -12.36 3.46
N VAL A 546 25.65 -11.28 4.20
CA VAL A 546 24.70 -10.16 4.26
C VAL A 546 25.41 -8.87 3.91
N ILE A 547 25.02 -8.23 2.80
CA ILE A 547 25.51 -6.91 2.41
C ILE A 547 24.38 -5.90 2.65
N VAL A 548 24.69 -4.83 3.39
CA VAL A 548 23.74 -3.78 3.72
C VAL A 548 24.27 -2.43 3.24
N VAL A 549 23.52 -1.73 2.42
CA VAL A 549 23.80 -0.32 2.12
C VAL A 549 23.18 0.51 3.22
N GLU A 550 24.00 1.18 4.04
CA GLU A 550 23.50 1.86 5.25
C GLU A 550 24.32 3.09 5.66
N HIS A 551 23.66 3.96 6.43
CA HIS A 551 24.23 5.17 7.04
C HIS A 551 24.06 5.22 8.56
N ASP A 552 23.34 4.25 9.15
CA ASP A 552 23.08 4.21 10.57
C ASP A 552 24.36 3.86 11.35
N LYS A 553 24.63 4.64 12.41
CA LYS A 553 25.83 4.49 13.24
C LYS A 553 25.92 3.13 13.90
N ASP A 554 24.83 2.66 14.53
CA ASP A 554 24.82 1.39 15.26
C ASP A 554 25.02 0.20 14.30
N MET A 555 24.44 0.29 13.07
CA MET A 555 24.63 -0.73 12.04
C MET A 555 26.10 -0.81 11.59
N ILE A 556 26.74 0.35 11.37
CA ILE A 556 28.15 0.42 10.95
C ILE A 556 29.07 -0.13 12.07
N GLU A 557 28.81 0.24 13.33
CA GLU A 557 29.62 -0.20 14.48
C GLU A 557 29.50 -1.72 14.77
N ARG A 558 28.37 -2.32 14.45
CA ARG A 558 28.10 -3.75 14.66
C ARG A 558 28.37 -4.63 13.44
N ALA A 559 28.75 -4.04 12.31
CA ALA A 559 29.16 -4.80 11.13
C ALA A 559 30.44 -5.61 11.39
N ASP A 560 30.59 -6.72 10.68
CA ASP A 560 31.86 -7.46 10.66
C ASP A 560 32.88 -6.75 9.74
N TYR A 561 32.38 -6.08 8.71
CA TYR A 561 33.20 -5.45 7.67
C TYR A 561 32.50 -4.21 7.09
N VAL A 562 33.26 -3.16 6.85
CA VAL A 562 32.73 -1.88 6.36
C VAL A 562 33.47 -1.48 5.07
N ILE A 563 32.73 -1.02 4.10
CA ILE A 563 33.21 -0.48 2.82
C ILE A 563 32.70 0.94 2.71
N ASP A 564 33.60 1.92 2.71
CA ASP A 564 33.25 3.34 2.55
C ASP A 564 33.56 3.81 1.14
N ILE A 565 32.52 4.28 0.41
CA ILE A 565 32.62 4.72 -0.99
C ILE A 565 32.49 6.25 -1.05
N GLY A 566 33.47 6.87 -1.70
CA GLY A 566 33.56 8.32 -1.82
C GLY A 566 34.50 8.76 -2.93
N PRO A 567 35.28 9.85 -2.71
CA PRO A 567 35.23 10.76 -1.55
C PRO A 567 34.05 11.73 -1.54
N LYS A 568 33.38 11.93 -2.70
CA LYS A 568 32.24 12.82 -2.90
C LYS A 568 31.13 12.10 -3.66
N ALA A 569 30.12 12.84 -4.08
CA ALA A 569 28.98 12.33 -4.85
C ALA A 569 29.18 12.48 -6.37
N GLY A 570 28.40 11.74 -7.16
CA GLY A 570 28.36 11.78 -8.60
C GLY A 570 29.72 11.47 -9.24
N LYS A 571 30.18 12.27 -10.21
CA LYS A 571 31.44 12.07 -10.92
C LYS A 571 32.69 12.14 -10.03
N TYR A 572 32.58 12.75 -8.88
CA TYR A 572 33.66 12.85 -7.88
C TYR A 572 33.60 11.76 -6.82
N GLY A 573 32.61 10.85 -6.89
CA GLY A 573 32.51 9.64 -6.11
C GLY A 573 33.07 8.43 -6.86
N GLY A 574 32.63 7.27 -6.47
CA GLY A 574 32.88 6.00 -7.15
C GLY A 574 34.22 5.35 -6.86
N GLU A 575 34.90 5.74 -5.79
CA GLU A 575 36.17 5.14 -5.31
C GLU A 575 35.98 4.54 -3.93
N ILE A 576 36.69 3.46 -3.64
CA ILE A 576 36.76 2.91 -2.27
C ILE A 576 37.76 3.75 -1.50
N ILE A 577 37.28 4.43 -0.45
CA ILE A 577 38.11 5.32 0.38
C ILE A 577 38.52 4.71 1.70
N SER A 578 37.79 3.70 2.19
CA SER A 578 38.15 2.91 3.35
C SER A 578 37.50 1.53 3.28
N ILE A 579 38.21 0.53 3.76
CA ILE A 579 37.79 -0.87 3.79
C ILE A 579 38.41 -1.58 4.99
N GLY A 580 37.62 -2.38 5.69
CA GLY A 580 38.12 -3.16 6.84
C GLY A 580 37.07 -3.36 7.92
N THR A 581 37.50 -3.70 9.12
CA THR A 581 36.65 -3.78 10.31
C THR A 581 36.16 -2.38 10.74
N PRO A 582 35.06 -2.27 11.50
CA PRO A 582 34.64 -0.96 12.05
C PRO A 582 35.75 -0.22 12.79
N ALA A 583 36.59 -0.93 13.55
CA ALA A 583 37.70 -0.33 14.29
C ALA A 583 38.81 0.23 13.36
N GLU A 584 39.02 -0.36 12.20
CA GLU A 584 39.96 0.15 11.18
C GLU A 584 39.34 1.35 10.45
N THR A 585 38.06 1.28 10.13
CA THR A 585 37.32 2.38 9.49
C THR A 585 37.32 3.64 10.38
N LEU A 586 37.14 3.51 11.68
CA LEU A 586 37.19 4.62 12.65
C LEU A 586 38.54 5.36 12.66
N LYS A 587 39.64 4.67 12.32
CA LYS A 587 40.97 5.27 12.24
C LYS A 587 41.26 5.95 10.89
N SER A 588 40.44 5.73 9.89
CA SER A 588 40.60 6.36 8.57
C SER A 588 40.27 7.85 8.64
N ASN A 589 40.75 8.61 7.64
CA ASN A 589 40.48 10.05 7.57
C ASN A 589 39.32 10.34 6.59
N THR A 590 38.31 9.47 6.57
CA THR A 590 37.11 9.67 5.76
C THR A 590 36.09 10.54 6.49
N ILE A 591 35.17 11.15 5.75
CA ILE A 591 34.07 11.94 6.33
C ILE A 591 33.22 11.04 7.26
N THR A 592 32.93 9.82 6.83
CA THR A 592 32.20 8.83 7.62
C THR A 592 32.91 8.55 8.97
N ALA A 593 34.22 8.31 8.93
CA ALA A 593 35.01 8.08 10.14
C ALA A 593 35.02 9.28 11.09
N GLN A 594 35.11 10.50 10.56
CA GLN A 594 35.09 11.74 11.35
C GLN A 594 33.76 11.94 12.09
N TYR A 595 32.63 11.56 11.51
CA TYR A 595 31.34 11.55 12.20
C TYR A 595 31.24 10.42 13.25
N LEU A 596 31.67 9.24 12.91
CA LEU A 596 31.61 8.08 13.82
C LEU A 596 32.49 8.27 15.05
N ASN A 597 33.70 8.84 14.90
CA ASN A 597 34.62 9.07 16.02
C ASN A 597 34.36 10.39 16.78
N GLY A 598 33.35 11.18 16.36
CA GLY A 598 32.94 12.42 17.02
C GLY A 598 33.81 13.64 16.71
N THR A 599 34.78 13.56 15.76
CA THR A 599 35.57 14.69 15.32
C THR A 599 34.71 15.71 14.58
N MET A 600 33.76 15.25 13.78
CA MET A 600 32.68 16.05 13.20
C MET A 600 31.37 15.69 13.90
N LYS A 601 30.61 16.69 14.28
CA LYS A 601 29.27 16.50 14.86
C LYS A 601 28.35 17.68 14.51
N LEU A 602 27.05 17.45 14.54
CA LEU A 602 26.06 18.49 14.43
C LEU A 602 25.99 19.25 15.76
N GLU A 603 26.32 20.55 15.70
CA GLU A 603 26.36 21.38 16.91
C GLU A 603 24.96 21.63 17.46
N ILE A 604 24.76 21.35 18.74
CA ILE A 604 23.51 21.62 19.45
C ILE A 604 23.40 23.15 19.64
N PRO A 605 22.26 23.79 19.30
CA PRO A 605 22.07 25.22 19.54
C PRO A 605 22.22 25.57 21.02
N LYS A 606 23.02 26.58 21.33
CA LYS A 606 23.22 27.06 22.72
C LYS A 606 21.92 27.60 23.34
N GLU A 607 21.08 28.17 22.52
CA GLU A 607 19.76 28.67 22.92
C GLU A 607 18.71 28.17 21.93
N ARG A 608 17.58 27.70 22.43
CA ARG A 608 16.44 27.30 21.62
C ARG A 608 15.61 28.53 21.23
N ARG A 609 15.08 28.53 19.99
CA ARG A 609 14.20 29.61 19.52
C ARG A 609 12.92 29.64 20.37
N LYS A 610 12.48 30.83 20.77
CA LYS A 610 11.26 31.00 21.58
C LYS A 610 9.99 31.08 20.73
N GLY A 611 10.13 31.09 19.38
CA GLY A 611 9.01 31.27 18.48
C GLY A 611 8.43 32.70 18.50
N ASN A 612 7.26 32.84 17.87
CA ASN A 612 6.55 34.13 17.79
C ASN A 612 5.46 34.33 18.85
N GLY A 613 5.37 33.45 19.84
CA GLY A 613 4.35 33.48 20.91
C GLY A 613 2.94 33.03 20.48
N LYS A 614 2.75 32.59 19.23
CA LYS A 614 1.49 32.08 18.69
C LYS A 614 1.53 30.55 18.64
N PHE A 615 0.35 29.93 18.70
CA PHE A 615 0.22 28.48 18.74
C PHE A 615 -0.88 28.01 17.79
N LEU A 616 -0.63 26.87 17.15
CA LEU A 616 -1.66 26.05 16.50
C LEU A 616 -2.03 24.92 17.46
N LYS A 617 -3.30 24.83 17.85
CA LYS A 617 -3.78 23.86 18.85
C LYS A 617 -4.76 22.87 18.22
N LEU A 618 -4.43 21.59 18.25
CA LEU A 618 -5.32 20.48 17.85
C LEU A 618 -5.76 19.74 19.11
N THR A 619 -7.08 19.61 19.30
CA THR A 619 -7.64 18.98 20.50
C THR A 619 -8.45 17.74 20.14
N GLY A 620 -8.22 16.66 20.87
CA GLY A 620 -9.10 15.49 20.86
C GLY A 620 -9.01 14.64 19.60
N ALA A 621 -7.84 14.43 19.03
CA ALA A 621 -7.63 13.51 17.90
C ALA A 621 -7.80 12.06 18.36
N THR A 622 -8.68 11.29 17.66
CA THR A 622 -9.04 9.89 17.98
C THR A 622 -8.99 8.96 16.78
N GLY A 623 -8.31 9.34 15.69
CA GLY A 623 -8.15 8.50 14.50
C GLY A 623 -7.26 7.29 14.77
N ASN A 624 -7.57 6.16 14.15
CA ASN A 624 -6.82 4.91 14.24
C ASN A 624 -6.50 4.53 15.70
N ASN A 625 -5.22 4.52 16.08
CA ASN A 625 -4.77 4.18 17.42
C ASN A 625 -4.68 5.38 18.40
N LEU A 626 -4.99 6.61 17.97
CA LEU A 626 -4.89 7.81 18.81
C LEU A 626 -5.92 7.79 19.94
N LYS A 627 -5.47 8.05 21.17
CA LYS A 627 -6.26 8.04 22.39
C LYS A 627 -6.57 9.46 22.88
N ASN A 628 -7.45 10.18 22.15
CA ASN A 628 -7.86 11.55 22.48
C ASN A 628 -6.67 12.52 22.65
N VAL A 629 -5.75 12.49 21.67
CA VAL A 629 -4.51 13.28 21.71
C VAL A 629 -4.80 14.75 21.48
N SER A 630 -4.19 15.59 22.31
CA SER A 630 -4.22 17.06 22.18
C SER A 630 -2.79 17.59 22.15
N ILE A 631 -2.50 18.40 21.12
CA ILE A 631 -1.16 18.99 20.92
C ILE A 631 -1.25 20.49 20.75
N GLU A 632 -0.20 21.18 21.19
CA GLU A 632 0.04 22.60 20.96
C GLU A 632 1.34 22.74 20.21
N LEU A 633 1.31 23.42 19.07
CA LEU A 633 2.43 23.61 18.16
C LEU A 633 2.84 25.08 18.21
N PRO A 634 3.98 25.42 18.83
CA PRO A 634 4.48 26.81 18.85
C PRO A 634 4.91 27.22 17.44
N LEU A 635 4.47 28.40 16.98
CA LEU A 635 4.79 28.88 15.63
C LEU A 635 6.13 29.62 15.61
N GLY A 636 6.79 29.60 14.44
CA GLY A 636 8.13 30.17 14.24
C GLY A 636 9.27 29.34 14.85
N GLN A 637 9.09 28.03 14.93
CA GLN A 637 10.06 27.10 15.51
C GLN A 637 10.26 25.86 14.63
N LEU A 638 11.35 25.13 14.89
CA LEU A 638 11.56 23.78 14.40
C LEU A 638 10.93 22.79 15.41
N ILE A 639 9.83 22.16 15.02
CA ILE A 639 9.06 21.19 15.82
C ILE A 639 9.38 19.79 15.33
N CYS A 640 9.79 18.91 16.22
CA CYS A 640 10.00 17.51 15.89
C CYS A 640 8.90 16.63 16.53
N VAL A 641 8.21 15.84 15.71
CA VAL A 641 7.26 14.80 16.16
C VAL A 641 7.96 13.47 16.11
N THR A 642 8.14 12.85 17.24
CA THR A 642 8.91 11.60 17.40
C THR A 642 8.12 10.52 18.14
N GLY A 643 8.70 9.34 18.30
CA GLY A 643 8.11 8.19 18.96
C GLY A 643 8.36 6.90 18.20
N VAL A 644 8.08 5.76 18.82
CA VAL A 644 8.30 4.43 18.21
C VAL A 644 7.50 4.22 16.93
N SER A 645 7.94 3.27 16.12
CA SER A 645 7.21 2.91 14.88
C SER A 645 5.78 2.47 15.20
N GLY A 646 4.79 2.93 14.40
CA GLY A 646 3.37 2.63 14.63
C GLY A 646 2.72 3.33 15.83
N SER A 647 3.39 4.28 16.50
CA SER A 647 2.82 5.00 17.67
C SER A 647 1.68 5.97 17.34
N GLY A 648 1.44 6.30 16.07
CA GLY A 648 0.36 7.18 15.62
C GLY A 648 0.81 8.55 15.11
N LYS A 649 2.11 8.79 14.90
CA LYS A 649 2.67 10.06 14.37
C LYS A 649 2.00 10.48 13.07
N SER A 650 2.05 9.60 12.05
CA SER A 650 1.47 9.89 10.72
C SER A 650 -0.05 10.05 10.77
N THR A 651 -0.75 9.30 11.64
CA THR A 651 -2.18 9.49 11.87
C THR A 651 -2.48 10.88 12.44
N LEU A 652 -1.68 11.35 13.40
CA LEU A 652 -1.85 12.66 14.02
C LEU A 652 -1.56 13.81 13.04
N ILE A 653 -0.46 13.69 12.27
CA ILE A 653 0.02 14.79 11.41
C ILE A 653 -0.54 14.65 9.99
N ASN A 654 -0.27 13.54 9.28
CA ASN A 654 -0.57 13.40 7.85
C ASN A 654 -2.05 13.06 7.56
N GLU A 655 -2.74 12.40 8.52
CA GLU A 655 -4.13 12.01 8.34
C GLU A 655 -5.13 12.88 9.11
N THR A 656 -4.67 13.62 10.14
CA THR A 656 -5.53 14.52 10.92
C THR A 656 -5.19 15.98 10.67
N LEU A 657 -4.01 16.43 11.07
CA LEU A 657 -3.63 17.85 11.04
C LEU A 657 -3.54 18.39 9.61
N TYR A 658 -2.77 17.74 8.74
CA TYR A 658 -2.58 18.20 7.36
C TYR A 658 -3.88 18.32 6.56
N PRO A 659 -4.81 17.33 6.56
CA PRO A 659 -6.09 17.47 5.87
C PRO A 659 -6.94 18.65 6.39
N ILE A 660 -6.90 18.96 7.70
CA ILE A 660 -7.60 20.13 8.25
C ILE A 660 -7.00 21.43 7.67
N LEU A 661 -5.68 21.55 7.72
CA LEU A 661 -4.98 22.75 7.19
C LEU A 661 -5.20 22.89 5.68
N ASN A 662 -5.10 21.79 4.93
CA ASN A 662 -5.30 21.78 3.49
C ASN A 662 -6.75 22.12 3.10
N ALA A 663 -7.73 21.67 3.87
CA ALA A 663 -9.14 22.04 3.66
C ALA A 663 -9.37 23.53 3.92
N TYR A 664 -8.73 24.10 4.94
CA TYR A 664 -8.90 25.51 5.30
C TYR A 664 -8.24 26.46 4.27
N TYR A 665 -6.98 26.19 3.84
CA TYR A 665 -6.25 27.10 2.97
C TYR A 665 -6.48 26.86 1.47
N PHE A 666 -6.76 25.62 1.07
CA PHE A 666 -6.80 25.21 -0.34
C PHE A 666 -8.10 24.49 -0.74
N ASN A 667 -9.12 24.47 0.11
CA ASN A 667 -10.36 23.71 -0.10
C ASN A 667 -10.13 22.24 -0.42
N GLY A 668 -9.11 21.63 0.21
CA GLY A 668 -8.78 20.21 0.03
C GLY A 668 -9.94 19.30 0.44
N VAL A 669 -10.19 18.28 -0.37
CA VAL A 669 -11.36 17.37 -0.19
C VAL A 669 -11.08 16.16 0.70
N LYS A 670 -9.80 15.93 1.08
CA LYS A 670 -9.43 14.80 1.95
C LYS A 670 -10.02 15.00 3.35
N LYS A 671 -10.86 14.05 3.77
CA LYS A 671 -11.47 14.10 5.10
C LYS A 671 -10.42 13.82 6.17
N PRO A 672 -10.29 14.69 7.22
CA PRO A 672 -9.42 14.42 8.35
C PRO A 672 -9.96 13.26 9.20
N GLN A 673 -9.07 12.59 9.91
CA GLN A 673 -9.46 11.65 10.97
C GLN A 673 -10.20 12.39 12.10
N PRO A 674 -11.01 11.70 12.92
CA PRO A 674 -11.83 12.35 13.94
C PRO A 674 -11.02 13.16 14.94
N TYR A 675 -11.46 14.40 15.21
CA TYR A 675 -10.91 15.33 16.19
C TYR A 675 -12.03 16.20 16.77
N LYS A 676 -11.76 16.88 17.88
CA LYS A 676 -12.76 17.75 18.53
C LYS A 676 -12.68 19.20 18.04
N LYS A 677 -11.50 19.83 18.08
CA LYS A 677 -11.31 21.24 17.77
C LYS A 677 -9.91 21.55 17.25
N ILE A 678 -9.80 22.58 16.41
CA ILE A 678 -8.53 23.21 16.03
C ILE A 678 -8.64 24.72 16.22
N GLU A 679 -7.55 25.37 16.66
CA GLU A 679 -7.46 26.81 16.93
C GLU A 679 -6.11 27.35 16.44
N GLY A 680 -6.05 28.63 16.04
CA GLY A 680 -4.81 29.29 15.60
C GLY A 680 -4.54 29.20 14.10
N LEU A 681 -5.53 28.82 13.29
CA LEU A 681 -5.41 28.76 11.83
C LEU A 681 -5.12 30.12 11.22
N GLU A 682 -5.63 31.20 11.80
CA GLU A 682 -5.46 32.58 11.37
C GLU A 682 -4.01 33.09 11.45
N HIS A 683 -3.12 32.39 12.11
CA HIS A 683 -1.72 32.75 12.28
C HIS A 683 -0.80 32.22 11.18
N ILE A 684 -1.35 31.42 10.27
CA ILE A 684 -0.61 30.75 9.18
C ILE A 684 -1.18 31.25 7.87
N ASP A 685 -0.31 31.46 6.86
CA ASP A 685 -0.74 31.90 5.53
C ASP A 685 -1.01 30.73 4.60
N LYS A 686 -0.22 29.68 4.69
CA LYS A 686 -0.32 28.46 3.89
C LYS A 686 0.36 27.26 4.54
N VAL A 687 -0.07 26.07 4.15
CA VAL A 687 0.59 24.81 4.54
C VAL A 687 1.27 24.19 3.34
N ILE A 688 2.45 23.61 3.54
CA ILE A 688 3.21 22.89 2.52
C ILE A 688 3.62 21.57 3.09
N ASP A 689 3.16 20.50 2.43
CA ASP A 689 3.51 19.11 2.76
C ASP A 689 4.61 18.62 1.82
N ILE A 690 5.72 18.20 2.38
CA ILE A 690 6.89 17.71 1.66
C ILE A 690 7.13 16.26 2.04
N ASP A 691 6.48 15.37 1.31
CA ASP A 691 6.58 13.93 1.48
C ASP A 691 7.63 13.30 0.54
N GLN A 692 7.90 12.01 0.72
CA GLN A 692 8.84 11.22 -0.10
C GLN A 692 8.26 10.76 -1.44
N SER A 693 7.05 11.18 -1.82
CA SER A 693 6.46 10.80 -3.09
C SER A 693 7.27 11.35 -4.27
N PRO A 694 7.36 10.61 -5.40
CA PRO A 694 8.08 11.08 -6.58
C PRO A 694 7.60 12.46 -7.06
N ILE A 695 8.51 13.29 -7.57
CA ILE A 695 8.20 14.61 -8.18
C ILE A 695 7.37 14.52 -9.47
N GLY A 696 7.14 13.31 -9.95
CA GLY A 696 6.29 13.00 -11.10
C GLY A 696 6.25 11.50 -11.37
N ARG A 697 5.25 11.07 -12.13
CA ARG A 697 4.98 9.65 -12.39
C ARG A 697 5.50 9.15 -13.74
N THR A 698 6.11 10.02 -14.53
CA THR A 698 6.56 9.69 -15.90
C THR A 698 8.04 10.00 -16.07
N PRO A 699 8.75 9.32 -16.99
CA PRO A 699 10.15 9.61 -17.31
C PRO A 699 10.39 11.05 -17.82
N ARG A 700 9.33 11.78 -18.20
CA ARG A 700 9.40 13.19 -18.63
C ARG A 700 9.54 14.16 -17.45
N SER A 701 9.11 13.77 -16.26
CA SER A 701 9.26 14.58 -15.06
C SER A 701 10.72 14.54 -14.60
N ASN A 702 11.29 15.67 -14.27
CA ASN A 702 12.67 15.81 -13.83
C ASN A 702 12.85 17.05 -12.92
N PRO A 703 14.00 17.20 -12.24
CA PRO A 703 14.27 18.33 -11.36
C PRO A 703 14.07 19.70 -12.02
N ALA A 704 14.52 19.87 -13.28
CA ALA A 704 14.39 21.14 -13.99
C ALA A 704 12.93 21.52 -14.30
N THR A 705 12.07 20.54 -14.58
CA THR A 705 10.63 20.79 -14.81
C THR A 705 9.89 21.07 -13.52
N TYR A 706 10.19 20.34 -12.45
CA TYR A 706 9.53 20.50 -11.16
C TYR A 706 9.81 21.87 -10.51
N THR A 707 11.05 22.30 -10.55
CA THR A 707 11.47 23.62 -10.02
C THR A 707 11.18 24.78 -10.99
N GLU A 708 10.56 24.48 -12.13
CA GLU A 708 10.24 25.44 -13.20
C GLU A 708 11.47 26.14 -13.79
N VAL A 709 12.68 25.68 -13.51
CA VAL A 709 13.90 26.24 -14.11
C VAL A 709 13.96 25.99 -15.61
N PHE A 710 13.38 24.86 -16.05
CA PHE A 710 13.34 24.51 -17.48
C PHE A 710 12.56 25.51 -18.33
N THR A 711 11.56 26.19 -17.77
CA THR A 711 10.83 27.26 -18.47
C THR A 711 11.74 28.43 -18.79
N GLU A 712 12.58 28.86 -17.84
CA GLU A 712 13.55 29.92 -18.04
C GLU A 712 14.67 29.51 -19.01
N ILE A 713 15.12 28.23 -18.93
CA ILE A 713 16.11 27.70 -19.88
C ILE A 713 15.55 27.70 -21.31
N ARG A 714 14.30 27.27 -21.52
CA ARG A 714 13.68 27.32 -22.84
C ARG A 714 13.58 28.74 -23.38
N ASN A 715 13.21 29.71 -22.54
CA ASN A 715 13.17 31.12 -22.91
C ASN A 715 14.57 31.66 -23.30
N LEU A 716 15.61 31.26 -22.57
CA LEU A 716 17.00 31.61 -22.90
C LEU A 716 17.40 31.07 -24.29
N PHE A 717 17.04 29.87 -24.62
CA PHE A 717 17.35 29.27 -25.93
C PHE A 717 16.62 29.99 -27.08
N THR A 718 15.40 30.51 -26.86
CA THR A 718 14.73 31.35 -27.89
C THR A 718 15.43 32.65 -28.19
N MET A 719 16.23 33.16 -27.26
CA MET A 719 16.99 34.44 -27.41
C MET A 719 18.35 34.25 -28.10
N THR A 720 18.71 33.03 -28.46
CA THR A 720 19.94 32.79 -29.23
C THR A 720 19.76 33.30 -30.68
N SER A 721 20.82 33.86 -31.28
CA SER A 721 20.76 34.40 -32.64
C SER A 721 20.22 33.42 -33.65
N GLU A 722 20.64 32.17 -33.57
CA GLU A 722 20.20 31.10 -34.49
C GLU A 722 18.71 30.75 -34.32
N SER A 723 18.19 30.73 -33.06
CA SER A 723 16.77 30.56 -32.81
C SER A 723 15.91 31.68 -33.37
N MET A 724 16.38 32.91 -33.22
CA MET A 724 15.69 34.08 -33.78
C MET A 724 15.64 34.04 -35.30
N ILE A 725 16.77 33.70 -35.97
CA ILE A 725 16.82 33.53 -37.42
C ILE A 725 15.84 32.43 -37.90
N ARG A 726 15.77 31.32 -37.21
CA ARG A 726 14.88 30.21 -37.56
C ARG A 726 13.43 30.39 -37.07
N GLY A 727 13.12 31.46 -36.34
CA GLY A 727 11.78 31.74 -35.80
C GLY A 727 11.32 30.75 -34.73
N TYR A 728 12.25 30.17 -33.98
CA TYR A 728 11.95 29.15 -32.99
C TYR A 728 11.38 29.77 -31.71
N LYS A 729 10.23 29.26 -31.26
CA LYS A 729 9.55 29.66 -30.02
C LYS A 729 9.85 28.68 -28.89
N ALA A 730 9.52 29.04 -27.64
CA ALA A 730 9.77 28.22 -26.45
C ALA A 730 9.19 26.79 -26.54
N GLY A 731 8.11 26.59 -27.32
CA GLY A 731 7.54 25.26 -27.57
C GLY A 731 8.48 24.32 -28.32
N ARG A 732 9.39 24.85 -29.19
CA ARG A 732 10.40 24.07 -29.92
C ARG A 732 11.37 23.37 -28.95
N PHE A 733 11.70 24.01 -27.86
CA PHE A 733 12.60 23.53 -26.82
C PHE A 733 11.88 22.76 -25.70
N SER A 734 10.64 22.32 -25.93
CA SER A 734 9.88 21.48 -25.00
C SER A 734 9.83 20.03 -25.49
N PHE A 735 10.25 19.10 -24.65
CA PHE A 735 10.11 17.67 -24.94
C PHE A 735 8.64 17.15 -24.74
N ASN A 736 7.73 17.99 -24.19
CA ASN A 736 6.32 17.63 -24.03
C ASN A 736 5.44 18.06 -25.24
N VAL A 737 5.94 18.92 -26.12
CA VAL A 737 5.18 19.50 -27.24
C VAL A 737 5.74 18.99 -28.56
N LYS A 738 4.87 18.66 -29.51
CA LYS A 738 5.26 18.28 -30.87
C LYS A 738 6.04 19.41 -31.55
N GLY A 739 6.97 19.03 -32.43
CA GLY A 739 7.73 19.95 -33.29
C GLY A 739 9.21 20.01 -32.95
N GLY A 740 9.61 19.96 -31.67
CA GLY A 740 11.03 19.94 -31.29
C GLY A 740 11.50 18.68 -30.61
N ARG A 741 10.57 17.86 -30.13
CA ARG A 741 10.85 16.60 -29.44
C ARG A 741 11.16 15.47 -30.43
N CYS A 742 11.83 14.44 -29.96
CA CYS A 742 11.90 13.17 -30.69
C CYS A 742 10.52 12.53 -30.70
N GLU A 743 9.95 12.27 -31.88
CA GLU A 743 8.60 11.69 -31.98
C GLU A 743 8.59 10.17 -31.72
N THR A 744 9.72 9.46 -31.88
CA THR A 744 9.82 8.03 -31.60
C THR A 744 9.61 7.71 -30.11
N CYS A 745 10.23 8.48 -29.19
CA CYS A 745 10.05 8.33 -27.75
C CYS A 745 9.13 9.41 -27.16
N GLU A 746 8.52 10.21 -28.00
CA GLU A 746 7.66 11.35 -27.61
C GLU A 746 8.30 12.27 -26.56
N GLY A 747 9.63 12.44 -26.59
CA GLY A 747 10.39 13.30 -25.69
C GLY A 747 10.71 12.68 -24.32
N SER A 748 10.44 11.40 -24.11
CA SER A 748 10.82 10.71 -22.86
C SER A 748 12.32 10.38 -22.79
N GLY A 749 12.98 10.24 -23.95
CA GLY A 749 14.36 9.77 -24.07
C GLY A 749 14.49 8.25 -23.99
N VAL A 750 13.49 7.56 -23.48
CA VAL A 750 13.45 6.10 -23.30
C VAL A 750 12.17 5.53 -23.92
N ARG A 751 12.18 4.25 -24.25
CA ARG A 751 11.01 3.47 -24.63
C ARG A 751 10.66 2.56 -23.47
N THR A 752 9.40 2.54 -23.07
CA THR A 752 8.90 1.64 -22.04
C THR A 752 8.48 0.34 -22.69
N ILE A 753 9.03 -0.76 -22.21
CA ILE A 753 8.62 -2.13 -22.55
C ILE A 753 7.77 -2.61 -21.37
N GLU A 754 6.45 -2.67 -21.58
CA GLU A 754 5.52 -3.17 -20.56
C GLU A 754 5.68 -4.69 -20.43
N MET A 755 5.91 -5.15 -19.21
CA MET A 755 6.05 -6.57 -18.88
C MET A 755 4.86 -7.03 -18.05
N ASN A 756 4.15 -8.07 -18.50
CA ASN A 756 2.88 -8.50 -17.86
C ASN A 756 3.02 -8.94 -16.38
N PHE A 757 4.18 -9.45 -15.97
CA PHE A 757 4.41 -10.01 -14.63
C PHE A 757 5.64 -9.44 -13.92
N LEU A 758 6.42 -8.60 -14.58
CA LEU A 758 7.63 -7.97 -14.08
C LEU A 758 7.49 -6.43 -14.14
N PRO A 759 8.33 -5.67 -13.44
CA PRO A 759 8.38 -4.22 -13.59
C PRO A 759 8.68 -3.82 -15.03
N ASP A 760 8.10 -2.70 -15.48
CA ASP A 760 8.36 -2.15 -16.81
C ASP A 760 9.86 -1.86 -17.01
N VAL A 761 10.37 -2.21 -18.17
CA VAL A 761 11.77 -1.96 -18.55
C VAL A 761 11.87 -0.71 -19.41
N TYR A 762 12.78 0.17 -19.05
CA TYR A 762 13.07 1.41 -19.80
C TYR A 762 14.35 1.26 -20.60
N VAL A 763 14.20 1.24 -21.92
CA VAL A 763 15.33 1.13 -22.86
C VAL A 763 15.58 2.47 -23.52
N GLU A 764 16.83 2.85 -23.69
CA GLU A 764 17.20 4.11 -24.35
C GLU A 764 16.64 4.17 -25.78
N CYS A 765 16.13 5.33 -26.18
CA CYS A 765 15.55 5.52 -27.51
C CYS A 765 16.64 5.50 -28.58
N GLU A 766 16.62 4.54 -29.47
CA GLU A 766 17.59 4.38 -30.56
C GLU A 766 17.68 5.61 -31.49
N THR A 767 16.55 6.29 -31.73
CA THR A 767 16.50 7.45 -32.64
C THR A 767 17.18 8.68 -32.08
N CYS A 768 16.95 9.00 -30.81
CA CYS A 768 17.52 10.21 -30.19
C CYS A 768 18.66 9.92 -29.21
N GLN A 769 18.97 8.66 -28.95
CA GLN A 769 20.01 8.24 -28.01
C GLN A 769 19.92 9.02 -26.67
N GLY A 770 18.78 8.93 -26.04
CA GLY A 770 18.49 9.59 -24.75
C GLY A 770 18.30 11.11 -24.82
N LYS A 771 18.60 11.76 -25.96
CA LYS A 771 18.65 13.25 -26.05
C LYS A 771 17.30 13.95 -26.05
N ARG A 772 16.18 13.22 -26.15
CA ARG A 772 14.77 13.70 -26.05
C ARG A 772 14.28 14.60 -27.18
N PHE A 773 15.17 15.23 -27.96
CA PHE A 773 14.86 16.21 -29.00
C PHE A 773 15.23 15.70 -30.39
N ASN A 774 14.66 16.32 -31.41
CA ASN A 774 15.07 16.08 -32.79
C ASN A 774 16.40 16.80 -33.12
N ARG A 775 17.03 16.38 -34.22
CA ARG A 775 18.35 16.88 -34.65
C ARG A 775 18.40 18.40 -34.81
N GLU A 776 17.38 18.99 -35.45
CA GLU A 776 17.32 20.44 -35.70
C GLU A 776 17.27 21.27 -34.41
N THR A 777 16.56 20.81 -33.38
CA THR A 777 16.50 21.47 -32.07
C THR A 777 17.85 21.37 -31.35
N LEU A 778 18.57 20.25 -31.51
CA LEU A 778 19.88 20.04 -30.90
C LEU A 778 21.00 20.85 -31.56
N GLU A 779 20.81 21.38 -32.77
CA GLU A 779 21.75 22.31 -33.44
C GLU A 779 21.87 23.64 -32.73
N ILE A 780 20.80 24.10 -32.08
CA ILE A 780 20.77 25.36 -31.33
C ILE A 780 21.60 25.22 -30.07
N ARG A 781 22.56 26.14 -29.92
CA ARG A 781 23.53 26.13 -28.81
C ARG A 781 23.59 27.43 -28.06
N TYR A 782 23.68 27.31 -26.72
CA TYR A 782 24.02 28.42 -25.83
C TYR A 782 25.33 28.10 -25.11
N LYS A 783 26.33 28.99 -25.21
CA LYS A 783 27.71 28.74 -24.73
C LYS A 783 28.24 27.37 -25.19
N GLY A 784 27.99 26.97 -26.45
CA GLY A 784 28.47 25.74 -27.03
C GLY A 784 27.67 24.49 -26.65
N LYS A 785 26.65 24.56 -25.78
CA LYS A 785 25.83 23.45 -25.30
C LYS A 785 24.43 23.47 -25.89
N SER A 786 23.95 22.31 -26.36
CA SER A 786 22.55 22.11 -26.79
C SER A 786 21.63 22.03 -25.58
N ILE A 787 20.33 22.11 -25.79
CA ILE A 787 19.35 21.98 -24.69
C ILE A 787 19.39 20.60 -24.01
N SER A 788 19.75 19.53 -24.76
CA SER A 788 19.98 18.21 -24.19
C SER A 788 21.24 18.16 -23.33
N ASP A 789 22.34 18.79 -23.77
CA ASP A 789 23.57 18.89 -22.99
C ASP A 789 23.32 19.63 -21.66
N VAL A 790 22.48 20.65 -21.67
CA VAL A 790 22.08 21.41 -20.46
C VAL A 790 21.25 20.53 -19.52
N LEU A 791 20.34 19.72 -20.03
CA LEU A 791 19.58 18.78 -19.17
C LEU A 791 20.49 17.70 -18.57
N ASN A 792 21.53 17.30 -19.26
CA ASN A 792 22.51 16.30 -18.80
C ASN A 792 23.60 16.88 -17.89
N MET A 793 23.66 18.21 -17.74
CA MET A 793 24.55 18.83 -16.75
C MET A 793 24.15 18.46 -15.34
N THR A 794 25.15 18.19 -14.50
CA THR A 794 24.91 18.16 -13.05
C THR A 794 24.56 19.54 -12.57
N VAL A 795 23.87 19.62 -11.42
CA VAL A 795 23.54 20.91 -10.80
C VAL A 795 24.80 21.69 -10.48
N ASP A 796 25.88 21.02 -10.03
CA ASP A 796 27.18 21.65 -9.76
C ASP A 796 27.81 22.27 -11.01
N GLU A 797 27.63 21.68 -12.18
CA GLU A 797 28.07 22.25 -13.46
C GLU A 797 27.16 23.37 -13.96
N ALA A 798 25.85 23.26 -13.68
CA ALA A 798 24.86 24.22 -14.11
C ALA A 798 24.96 25.55 -13.35
N VAL A 799 25.34 25.52 -12.07
CA VAL A 799 25.49 26.73 -11.23
C VAL A 799 26.46 27.75 -11.87
N PRO A 800 27.73 27.43 -12.14
CA PRO A 800 28.67 28.40 -12.80
C PRO A 800 28.29 28.65 -14.26
N PHE A 801 27.66 27.69 -14.95
CA PHE A 801 27.25 27.89 -16.34
C PHE A 801 26.21 29.00 -16.50
N PHE A 802 25.26 29.09 -15.55
CA PHE A 802 24.16 30.06 -15.53
C PHE A 802 24.38 31.23 -14.61
N GLU A 803 25.59 31.45 -14.09
CA GLU A 803 25.90 32.53 -13.11
C GLU A 803 25.42 33.93 -13.58
N MET A 804 25.54 34.20 -14.87
CA MET A 804 25.13 35.49 -15.47
C MET A 804 23.64 35.60 -15.77
N ILE A 805 22.83 34.58 -15.44
CA ILE A 805 21.38 34.54 -15.67
C ILE A 805 20.64 34.39 -14.33
N PRO A 806 20.36 35.52 -13.64
CA PRO A 806 19.88 35.51 -12.25
C PRO A 806 18.64 34.64 -12.01
N LYS A 807 17.69 34.58 -12.98
CA LYS A 807 16.47 33.81 -12.88
C LYS A 807 16.71 32.28 -12.87
N ILE A 808 17.69 31.83 -13.66
CA ILE A 808 18.08 30.43 -13.73
C ILE A 808 19.01 30.13 -12.56
N TYR A 809 20.05 30.95 -12.36
CA TYR A 809 21.03 30.75 -11.32
C TYR A 809 20.41 30.58 -9.93
N ARG A 810 19.47 31.44 -9.53
CA ARG A 810 18.80 31.29 -8.21
C ARG A 810 18.13 29.95 -8.02
N LYS A 811 17.38 29.45 -9.02
CA LYS A 811 16.67 28.18 -8.95
C LYS A 811 17.63 26.99 -8.94
N VAL A 812 18.68 27.02 -9.76
CA VAL A 812 19.69 25.94 -9.79
C VAL A 812 20.51 25.95 -8.49
N LYS A 813 20.85 27.15 -7.97
CA LYS A 813 21.57 27.31 -6.70
C LYS A 813 20.77 26.71 -5.51
N THR A 814 19.43 26.88 -5.46
CA THR A 814 18.63 26.26 -4.40
C THR A 814 18.65 24.74 -4.44
N ILE A 815 18.77 24.12 -5.63
CA ILE A 815 18.93 22.66 -5.74
C ILE A 815 20.30 22.23 -5.22
N GLN A 816 21.35 23.00 -5.50
CA GLN A 816 22.70 22.76 -4.95
C GLN A 816 22.71 22.90 -3.42
N ASP A 817 22.07 23.96 -2.91
CA ASP A 817 22.06 24.28 -1.48
C ASP A 817 21.38 23.20 -0.62
N VAL A 818 20.44 22.43 -1.18
CA VAL A 818 19.84 21.26 -0.50
C VAL A 818 20.70 19.99 -0.62
N GLY A 819 21.95 20.10 -1.08
CA GLY A 819 22.88 18.96 -1.20
C GLY A 819 22.67 18.08 -2.43
N LEU A 820 21.98 18.56 -3.47
CA LEU A 820 21.71 17.83 -4.71
C LEU A 820 22.60 18.32 -5.88
N GLY A 821 23.82 18.72 -5.60
CA GLY A 821 24.76 19.18 -6.62
C GLY A 821 25.12 18.10 -7.65
N TYR A 822 25.09 16.85 -7.27
CA TYR A 822 25.49 15.70 -8.07
C TYR A 822 24.44 15.22 -9.08
N ILE A 823 23.13 15.50 -8.89
CA ILE A 823 22.08 15.08 -9.81
C ILE A 823 22.10 15.89 -11.09
N THR A 824 21.64 15.32 -12.21
CA THR A 824 21.49 16.08 -13.45
C THR A 824 20.14 16.80 -13.49
N LEU A 825 20.10 17.97 -14.16
CA LEU A 825 18.89 18.78 -14.31
C LEU A 825 17.74 17.99 -14.97
N GLY A 826 18.07 17.10 -15.91
CA GLY A 826 17.13 16.28 -16.65
C GLY A 826 16.93 14.87 -16.10
N GLN A 827 17.47 14.51 -14.92
CA GLN A 827 17.32 13.19 -14.32
C GLN A 827 15.85 12.80 -14.19
N GLN A 828 15.51 11.60 -14.61
CA GLN A 828 14.13 11.13 -14.59
C GLN A 828 13.62 10.98 -13.14
N SER A 829 12.38 11.39 -12.89
CA SER A 829 11.77 11.27 -11.56
C SER A 829 11.68 9.83 -11.04
N THR A 830 11.63 8.86 -11.94
CA THR A 830 11.56 7.42 -11.61
C THR A 830 12.89 6.86 -11.10
N THR A 831 14.03 7.53 -11.38
CA THR A 831 15.36 7.12 -10.93
C THR A 831 15.80 7.82 -9.64
N LEU A 832 15.05 8.82 -9.18
CA LEU A 832 15.33 9.51 -7.93
C LEU A 832 14.92 8.67 -6.72
N SER A 833 15.73 8.72 -5.66
CA SER A 833 15.35 8.21 -4.35
C SER A 833 14.25 9.06 -3.71
N GLY A 834 13.56 8.52 -2.69
CA GLY A 834 12.54 9.26 -1.95
C GLY A 834 13.09 10.53 -1.31
N GLY A 835 14.27 10.46 -0.70
CA GLY A 835 14.94 11.61 -0.10
C GLY A 835 15.40 12.65 -1.13
N GLU A 836 15.89 12.25 -2.31
CA GLU A 836 16.21 13.18 -3.40
C GLU A 836 14.96 13.91 -3.91
N ALA A 837 13.86 13.18 -4.13
CA ALA A 837 12.59 13.76 -4.54
C ALA A 837 12.09 14.80 -3.51
N GLN A 838 12.18 14.50 -2.23
CA GLN A 838 11.80 15.38 -1.14
C GLN A 838 12.67 16.64 -1.10
N ARG A 839 13.99 16.51 -1.23
CA ARG A 839 14.92 17.67 -1.30
C ARG A 839 14.67 18.55 -2.53
N ILE A 840 14.30 17.96 -3.69
CA ILE A 840 13.90 18.74 -4.86
C ILE A 840 12.62 19.54 -4.59
N LYS A 841 11.63 18.95 -3.91
CA LYS A 841 10.42 19.68 -3.49
C LYS A 841 10.77 20.84 -2.58
N LEU A 842 11.64 20.61 -1.60
CA LEU A 842 12.13 21.65 -0.69
C LEU A 842 12.86 22.77 -1.47
N ALA A 843 13.75 22.44 -2.41
CA ALA A 843 14.42 23.43 -3.28
C ALA A 843 13.43 24.26 -4.11
N GLY A 844 12.37 23.63 -4.63
CA GLY A 844 11.28 24.30 -5.33
C GLY A 844 10.60 25.35 -4.47
N GLU A 845 10.31 25.04 -3.20
CA GLU A 845 9.68 25.97 -2.25
C GLU A 845 10.65 27.10 -1.84
N LEU A 846 11.91 26.78 -1.58
CA LEU A 846 12.97 27.77 -1.28
C LEU A 846 13.16 28.81 -2.39
N SER A 847 12.93 28.43 -3.63
CA SER A 847 13.04 29.33 -4.78
C SER A 847 11.93 30.38 -4.86
N LYS A 848 10.80 30.17 -4.16
CA LYS A 848 9.63 31.05 -4.14
C LYS A 848 9.82 32.21 -3.14
N LYS A 849 8.98 33.25 -3.28
CA LYS A 849 8.95 34.36 -2.32
C LYS A 849 8.32 33.88 -1.00
N ASP A 850 9.04 34.09 0.08
CA ASP A 850 8.64 33.69 1.42
C ASP A 850 7.78 34.75 2.09
N THR A 851 6.78 34.32 2.86
CA THR A 851 5.89 35.21 3.64
C THR A 851 6.28 35.29 5.12
N GLY A 852 7.09 34.34 5.62
CA GLY A 852 7.49 34.25 7.03
C GLY A 852 6.44 33.60 7.95
N ASN A 853 5.25 33.22 7.44
CA ASN A 853 4.18 32.57 8.21
C ASN A 853 3.73 31.25 7.57
N THR A 854 4.61 30.60 6.80
CA THR A 854 4.31 29.30 6.17
C THR A 854 4.51 28.17 7.17
N PHE A 855 3.59 27.21 7.17
CA PHE A 855 3.69 25.97 7.96
C PHE A 855 4.14 24.82 7.05
N TYR A 856 5.34 24.35 7.26
CA TYR A 856 5.91 23.22 6.52
C TYR A 856 5.75 21.94 7.31
N ILE A 857 5.37 20.86 6.64
CA ILE A 857 5.34 19.49 7.19
C ILE A 857 6.33 18.66 6.38
N LEU A 858 7.30 18.06 7.03
CA LEU A 858 8.30 17.18 6.44
C LEU A 858 8.18 15.80 7.09
N ASP A 859 8.03 14.77 6.26
CA ASP A 859 7.93 13.39 6.74
C ASP A 859 9.24 12.65 6.50
N GLU A 860 9.95 12.33 7.57
CA GLU A 860 11.25 11.62 7.62
C GLU A 860 12.27 12.15 6.58
N PRO A 861 12.63 13.47 6.62
CA PRO A 861 13.46 14.07 5.59
C PRO A 861 14.92 13.60 5.58
N THR A 862 15.38 12.88 6.60
CA THR A 862 16.74 12.33 6.68
C THR A 862 16.88 10.93 6.14
N THR A 863 15.80 10.37 5.62
CA THR A 863 15.78 9.02 5.03
C THR A 863 16.83 8.87 3.94
N GLY A 864 17.73 7.88 4.08
CA GLY A 864 18.78 7.58 3.10
C GLY A 864 19.88 8.63 3.01
N LEU A 865 20.06 9.46 4.03
CA LEU A 865 21.08 10.48 4.06
C LEU A 865 22.26 10.09 4.93
N HIS A 866 23.47 10.35 4.41
CA HIS A 866 24.69 10.31 5.19
C HIS A 866 24.73 11.50 6.18
N PHE A 867 25.48 11.39 7.26
CA PHE A 867 25.63 12.42 8.32
C PHE A 867 25.90 13.81 7.77
N GLU A 868 26.77 13.95 6.78
CA GLU A 868 27.09 15.23 6.12
C GLU A 868 25.89 15.79 5.34
N ASP A 869 25.12 14.93 4.66
CA ASP A 869 23.91 15.35 3.94
C ASP A 869 22.84 15.85 4.92
N ILE A 870 22.74 15.22 6.11
CA ILE A 870 21.85 15.65 7.20
C ILE A 870 22.27 17.05 7.68
N ARG A 871 23.56 17.30 7.86
CA ARG A 871 24.05 18.64 8.24
C ARG A 871 23.61 19.71 7.23
N VAL A 872 23.83 19.46 5.94
CA VAL A 872 23.43 20.37 4.87
C VAL A 872 21.92 20.61 4.87
N LEU A 873 21.13 19.56 5.03
CA LEU A 873 19.66 19.66 5.11
C LEU A 873 19.21 20.50 6.32
N MET A 874 19.81 20.26 7.49
CA MET A 874 19.49 21.02 8.70
C MET A 874 19.85 22.50 8.61
N ASP A 875 20.95 22.85 7.92
CA ASP A 875 21.29 24.25 7.63
C ASP A 875 20.20 24.95 6.78
N VAL A 876 19.63 24.22 5.83
CA VAL A 876 18.53 24.73 5.00
C VAL A 876 17.23 24.88 5.80
N ILE A 877 16.88 23.89 6.61
CA ILE A 877 15.71 23.92 7.47
C ILE A 877 15.80 25.09 8.45
N ASN A 878 16.95 25.25 9.11
CA ASN A 878 17.20 26.37 10.04
C ASN A 878 17.04 27.75 9.36
N LYS A 879 17.58 27.94 8.15
CA LYS A 879 17.38 29.17 7.37
C LYS A 879 15.92 29.49 7.08
N LEU A 880 15.06 28.46 6.89
CA LEU A 880 13.63 28.66 6.71
C LEU A 880 12.94 29.07 8.02
N VAL A 881 13.31 28.45 9.16
CA VAL A 881 12.78 28.82 10.48
C VAL A 881 13.20 30.24 10.85
N ASP A 882 14.46 30.59 10.59
CA ASP A 882 15.00 31.94 10.89
C ASP A 882 14.29 33.07 10.13
N LYS A 883 13.61 32.75 9.03
CA LYS A 883 12.72 33.67 8.31
C LYS A 883 11.34 33.84 8.92
N GLY A 884 11.04 33.16 10.05
CA GLY A 884 9.78 33.21 10.77
C GLY A 884 8.83 32.02 10.51
N ASN A 885 9.15 31.12 9.58
CA ASN A 885 8.31 29.99 9.25
C ASN A 885 8.28 28.94 10.36
N THR A 886 7.22 28.15 10.40
CA THR A 886 7.13 26.98 11.28
C THR A 886 7.43 25.72 10.49
N ILE A 887 8.35 24.92 10.96
CA ILE A 887 8.68 23.65 10.32
C ILE A 887 8.39 22.50 11.30
N LEU A 888 7.46 21.64 10.93
CA LEU A 888 7.16 20.42 11.65
C LEU A 888 7.81 19.25 10.90
N VAL A 889 8.65 18.50 11.61
CA VAL A 889 9.36 17.34 11.07
C VAL A 889 8.92 16.10 11.83
N ILE A 890 8.48 15.05 11.11
CA ILE A 890 8.30 13.72 11.70
C ILE A 890 9.64 13.02 11.56
N GLU A 891 10.26 12.62 12.67
CA GLU A 891 11.63 12.08 12.64
C GLU A 891 11.92 11.03 13.71
N HIS A 892 12.88 10.16 13.37
CA HIS A 892 13.46 9.14 14.24
C HIS A 892 14.96 9.33 14.46
N ASN A 893 15.61 10.11 13.60
CA ASN A 893 17.04 10.37 13.67
C ASN A 893 17.37 11.28 14.86
N MET A 894 18.22 10.80 15.76
CA MET A 894 18.59 11.53 16.99
C MET A 894 19.36 12.81 16.69
N ASP A 895 20.13 12.87 15.61
CA ASP A 895 20.86 14.06 15.18
C ASP A 895 19.93 15.22 14.83
N VAL A 896 18.73 14.93 14.27
CA VAL A 896 17.71 15.94 13.99
C VAL A 896 16.92 16.28 15.26
N ILE A 897 16.53 15.24 16.03
CA ILE A 897 15.72 15.42 17.24
C ILE A 897 16.45 16.33 18.26
N LYS A 898 17.77 16.15 18.44
CA LYS A 898 18.56 16.99 19.33
C LYS A 898 18.69 18.46 18.88
N LEU A 899 18.46 18.74 17.59
CA LEU A 899 18.52 20.10 17.04
C LEU A 899 17.17 20.85 17.09
N ALA A 900 16.06 20.16 17.36
CA ALA A 900 14.73 20.74 17.39
C ALA A 900 14.58 21.80 18.50
N ASP A 901 13.75 22.83 18.25
CA ASP A 901 13.38 23.80 19.28
C ASP A 901 12.30 23.23 20.20
N TYR A 902 11.41 22.39 19.65
CA TYR A 902 10.30 21.78 20.39
C TYR A 902 10.06 20.34 19.92
N ILE A 903 9.81 19.44 20.85
CA ILE A 903 9.56 18.00 20.60
C ILE A 903 8.15 17.64 21.05
N ILE A 904 7.52 16.76 20.27
CA ILE A 904 6.27 16.07 20.61
C ILE A 904 6.54 14.58 20.47
N ASP A 905 6.51 13.84 21.58
CA ASP A 905 6.77 12.40 21.60
C ASP A 905 5.47 11.62 21.79
N ILE A 906 5.15 10.76 20.80
CA ILE A 906 3.94 9.95 20.76
C ILE A 906 4.31 8.48 21.01
N GLY A 907 3.60 7.87 21.96
CA GLY A 907 3.89 6.49 22.35
C GLY A 907 2.87 5.94 23.36
N PRO A 908 3.33 5.09 24.33
CA PRO A 908 4.68 4.59 24.49
C PRO A 908 5.07 3.51 23.48
N GLU A 909 4.11 2.70 23.03
CA GLU A 909 4.32 1.58 22.11
C GLU A 909 3.70 1.85 20.73
N GLY A 910 3.85 0.91 19.79
CA GLY A 910 3.10 0.89 18.52
C GLY A 910 1.70 0.30 18.68
N GLY A 911 0.82 0.50 17.67
CA GLY A 911 -0.52 -0.09 17.61
C GLY A 911 -1.41 0.32 18.78
N LYS A 912 -2.13 -0.62 19.34
CA LYS A 912 -3.07 -0.39 20.47
C LYS A 912 -2.38 0.12 21.73
N GLY A 913 -1.10 -0.22 21.94
CA GLY A 913 -0.28 0.25 23.05
C GLY A 913 0.17 1.70 22.91
N GLY A 914 0.03 2.29 21.72
CA GLY A 914 0.43 3.66 21.38
C GLY A 914 -0.66 4.69 21.49
N GLY A 915 -0.52 5.74 20.70
CA GLY A 915 -1.56 6.76 20.49
C GLY A 915 -1.72 7.75 21.64
N GLN A 916 -0.71 7.93 22.47
CA GLN A 916 -0.72 8.89 23.60
C GLN A 916 0.41 9.89 23.46
N LEU A 917 0.18 11.13 23.91
CA LEU A 917 1.23 12.12 24.08
C LEU A 917 2.03 11.77 25.35
N ILE A 918 3.30 11.38 25.19
CA ILE A 918 4.16 10.95 26.30
C ILE A 918 4.98 12.11 26.87
N ALA A 919 5.54 12.93 25.97
CA ALA A 919 6.32 14.09 26.37
C ALA A 919 6.16 15.22 25.34
N LYS A 920 6.29 16.46 25.79
CA LYS A 920 6.39 17.66 24.97
C LYS A 920 7.30 18.68 25.63
N GLY A 921 7.94 19.52 24.87
CA GLY A 921 8.83 20.57 25.36
C GLY A 921 10.13 20.64 24.59
N THR A 922 11.12 21.33 25.14
CA THR A 922 12.47 21.37 24.57
C THR A 922 13.13 20.00 24.64
N PRO A 923 14.15 19.71 23.82
CA PRO A 923 14.91 18.45 23.91
C PRO A 923 15.40 18.14 25.32
N GLU A 924 15.86 19.15 26.06
CA GLU A 924 16.38 19.04 27.43
C GLU A 924 15.27 18.68 28.46
N GLU A 925 14.03 19.13 28.22
CA GLU A 925 12.86 18.79 29.03
C GLU A 925 12.39 17.38 28.73
N VAL A 926 12.29 17.01 27.46
CA VAL A 926 11.86 15.67 27.01
C VAL A 926 12.85 14.59 27.49
N ALA A 927 14.16 14.86 27.45
CA ALA A 927 15.20 13.92 27.90
C ALA A 927 15.06 13.50 29.38
N LYS A 928 14.34 14.28 30.20
CA LYS A 928 14.05 13.95 31.61
C LYS A 928 12.90 12.97 31.80
N ASN A 929 12.11 12.69 30.77
CA ASN A 929 10.94 11.84 30.85
C ASN A 929 11.32 10.34 30.87
N LYS A 930 11.05 9.66 31.96
CA LYS A 930 11.37 8.23 32.14
C LYS A 930 10.46 7.27 31.35
N LYS A 931 9.29 7.72 30.87
CA LYS A 931 8.32 6.90 30.12
C LYS A 931 8.56 6.91 28.61
N SER A 932 9.37 7.84 28.13
CA SER A 932 9.69 8.01 26.71
C SER A 932 10.90 7.17 26.33
N TYR A 933 10.75 6.35 25.33
CA TYR A 933 11.90 5.64 24.74
C TYR A 933 12.85 6.62 24.04
N THR A 934 12.29 7.60 23.31
CA THR A 934 13.07 8.67 22.69
C THR A 934 13.93 9.42 23.69
N ALA A 935 13.40 9.73 24.88
CA ALA A 935 14.14 10.41 25.94
C ALA A 935 15.40 9.67 26.39
N LYS A 936 15.35 8.33 26.42
CA LYS A 936 16.50 7.49 26.80
C LYS A 936 17.68 7.68 25.85
N PHE A 937 17.43 7.71 24.55
CA PHE A 937 18.48 7.88 23.54
C PHE A 937 18.88 9.36 23.41
N LEU A 938 17.91 10.27 23.44
CA LEU A 938 18.15 11.72 23.37
C LEU A 938 19.03 12.20 24.52
N LYS A 939 18.87 11.67 25.73
CA LYS A 939 19.72 11.99 26.87
C LYS A 939 21.21 11.69 26.60
N LYS A 940 21.50 10.52 26.00
CA LYS A 940 22.88 10.14 25.64
C LYS A 940 23.47 11.12 24.62
N GLU A 941 22.66 11.53 23.63
CA GLU A 941 23.10 12.45 22.56
C GLU A 941 23.30 13.91 23.04
N LEU A 942 22.58 14.35 24.07
CA LEU A 942 22.74 15.67 24.68
C LEU A 942 23.92 15.73 25.64
N GLU A 943 24.32 14.62 26.23
CA GLU A 943 25.47 14.50 27.17
C GLU A 943 26.80 14.20 26.46
N ALA A 944 26.75 13.70 25.19
CA ALA A 944 27.92 13.42 24.34
C ALA A 944 28.44 14.71 23.65
#